data_59704b36dab30bdcd5b88244ac3209ea
#
_entry.id   59704b36dab30bdcd5b88244ac3209ea
#
_cell.length_a   1.000
_cell.length_b   1.000
_cell.length_c   1.000
_cell.angle_alpha   90.00
_cell.angle_beta   90.00
_cell.angle_gamma   90.00
#
_symmetry.space_group_name_H-M   'P 1'
#
loop_
_entity.id
_entity.type
_entity.pdbx_description
1 polymer ?
#
loop_
_entity_poly.entity_id
_entity_poly.type
_entity_poly.pdbx_seq_one_letter_code
_entity_poly.pdbx_strand_id
1 'polypeptide(L)'
;MAIQRLNTEQLYQVAELEKLPCKSTKELAPIDEIVGQERAQKAVEFAMSIKEKGYNIYAIGRNGLGKRTMILRYLNRHPHEVEELFDWCYIANFEDIRTPKVLKLPRGVGSSLKQDIEKLMRKLIKAMPLAFDNEMYFSRADRLKNQLAAKQQAALEAISQEAKKNGVNLTITTQGDYQFVAMNGDELHTEESFDLLSPEEQDQFDKTIDALEVGLRTISRELTELEETYTEKIQKLNDDTARDVITHFIKQLKKDYSQYPEIKKYLTALRKDIVDNADIFLEESTEQAEVATASLDKKMPRRYKVNVIVSQKEDTLPIVVEENPNYHSLFGYVETATFKGTVFTDFSLIRAGSLHRANGGVLLMDAVKVLEQPYVWEGLKRALRSRQLSFTSLEKEVTLTGAVSLDPEPIPLDVKIILFGDYRTYQLLQHYDAEFGELFRVTADFEDEMKRTADSEMHYARFISSIVHDNNMLHCDRKAIARIIEHSSRQAGDQGKLSLHSAHIANLLRESNYVARGSKSNLIRASHVDQALSNQQMRVGRLQDSVMETFTNGTTLIHVDGEAIGQVNALSVLSTTDHMFGAPNRITATTAYGDGEVIDIERNVDLGGSIHSKGVMILSAYLSSVFGKTAKVPLTTNITFEQSYGGVDGDSASMAEFCAVVSAFSKQPNRQDIAITGSMNQFGESQPIGGVNEKIEGFFDVCEIKGRSNEQGVIIPRSNVHNLMLRSDIVKAVEKGEFNIWAIDHVTEAIELFTGKPAGEASDEGSYPIDTIFGIAQAKLNALRK
;
A
#
# COMPACT_ATOMS: atom_id res chain seq x y z
N MET A 1 -6.10 -47.54 30.64
CA MET A 1 -6.82 -47.65 29.34
C MET A 1 -5.87 -48.36 28.37
N ALA A 2 -6.36 -49.15 27.39
CA ALA A 2 -5.46 -49.74 26.41
C ALA A 2 -4.88 -48.64 25.52
N ILE A 3 -3.56 -48.60 25.31
CA ILE A 3 -2.87 -47.64 24.46
C ILE A 3 -3.45 -47.75 23.05
N GLN A 4 -3.91 -46.64 22.51
CA GLN A 4 -4.61 -46.61 21.24
C GLN A 4 -3.62 -46.53 20.09
N ARG A 5 -3.54 -47.54 19.26
CA ARG A 5 -2.93 -47.50 17.94
C ARG A 5 -3.92 -46.86 16.97
N LEU A 6 -3.49 -45.83 16.23
CA LEU A 6 -4.33 -45.13 15.27
C LEU A 6 -4.59 -45.94 14.02
N ASN A 7 -5.82 -45.83 13.48
CA ASN A 7 -6.21 -46.40 12.20
C ASN A 7 -6.06 -45.39 11.06
N THR A 8 -6.18 -45.82 9.82
CA THR A 8 -5.98 -44.96 8.63
C THR A 8 -6.94 -43.80 8.54
N GLU A 9 -8.17 -43.93 9.02
CA GLU A 9 -9.19 -42.91 9.03
C GLU A 9 -8.82 -41.71 9.95
N GLN A 10 -8.03 -41.97 10.99
CA GLN A 10 -7.55 -40.97 11.93
C GLN A 10 -6.30 -40.25 11.41
N LEU A 11 -5.58 -40.85 10.44
CA LEU A 11 -4.33 -40.30 9.89
C LEU A 11 -4.55 -39.34 8.73
N TYR A 12 -5.68 -39.45 8.06
CA TYR A 12 -5.95 -38.67 6.85
C TYR A 12 -7.46 -38.58 6.58
N GLN A 13 -7.97 -37.36 6.46
CA GLN A 13 -9.36 -37.11 6.12
C GLN A 13 -9.51 -36.98 4.60
N VAL A 14 -10.07 -37.98 3.97
CA VAL A 14 -10.38 -38.02 2.54
C VAL A 14 -11.55 -37.08 2.23
N ALA A 15 -11.49 -36.38 1.10
CA ALA A 15 -12.63 -35.62 0.61
C ALA A 15 -13.65 -36.57 -0.01
N GLU A 16 -14.92 -36.46 0.42
CA GLU A 16 -15.99 -37.37 -0.03
C GLU A 16 -16.44 -37.01 -1.45
N LEU A 17 -15.92 -37.75 -2.43
CA LEU A 17 -16.20 -37.56 -3.86
C LEU A 17 -17.68 -37.54 -4.20
N GLU A 18 -18.48 -38.33 -3.49
CA GLU A 18 -19.93 -38.49 -3.74
C GLU A 18 -20.69 -37.19 -3.38
N LYS A 19 -20.18 -36.43 -2.44
CA LYS A 19 -20.75 -35.13 -2.03
C LYS A 19 -20.37 -33.96 -2.97
N LEU A 20 -19.39 -34.14 -3.85
CA LEU A 20 -19.04 -33.17 -4.87
C LEU A 20 -19.96 -33.36 -6.11
N PRO A 21 -20.94 -32.48 -6.37
CA PRO A 21 -21.96 -32.67 -7.39
C PRO A 21 -21.51 -32.32 -8.81
N CYS A 22 -20.23 -32.47 -9.10
CA CYS A 22 -19.65 -32.13 -10.39
C CYS A 22 -18.69 -33.23 -10.85
N LYS A 23 -18.56 -33.40 -12.16
CA LYS A 23 -17.53 -34.24 -12.78
C LYS A 23 -16.24 -33.49 -12.99
N SER A 24 -16.34 -32.16 -13.16
CA SER A 24 -15.21 -31.26 -13.34
C SER A 24 -15.58 -29.81 -12.96
N THR A 25 -14.58 -28.97 -12.80
CA THR A 25 -14.79 -27.53 -12.59
C THR A 25 -15.54 -26.82 -13.72
N LYS A 26 -15.65 -27.44 -14.90
CA LYS A 26 -16.44 -26.93 -16.03
C LYS A 26 -17.94 -26.84 -15.72
N GLU A 27 -18.44 -27.72 -14.86
CA GLU A 27 -19.85 -27.80 -14.47
C GLU A 27 -20.18 -26.85 -13.29
N LEU A 28 -19.17 -26.28 -12.65
CA LEU A 28 -19.32 -25.40 -11.51
C LEU A 28 -19.30 -23.94 -11.95
N ALA A 29 -20.38 -23.21 -11.65
CA ALA A 29 -20.35 -21.76 -11.82
C ALA A 29 -19.27 -21.14 -10.92
N PRO A 30 -18.48 -20.20 -11.45
CA PRO A 30 -17.54 -19.45 -10.62
C PRO A 30 -18.26 -18.83 -9.42
N ILE A 31 -17.58 -18.79 -8.27
CA ILE A 31 -18.16 -18.21 -7.08
C ILE A 31 -18.04 -16.71 -7.13
N ASP A 32 -19.13 -16.04 -6.82
CA ASP A 32 -19.19 -14.58 -6.77
C ASP A 32 -18.97 -14.04 -5.37
N GLU A 33 -19.23 -14.86 -4.39
CA GLU A 33 -19.07 -14.54 -2.97
C GLU A 33 -17.64 -14.78 -2.48
N ILE A 34 -17.30 -14.12 -1.39
CA ILE A 34 -16.01 -14.30 -0.72
C ILE A 34 -16.11 -15.53 0.17
N VAL A 35 -15.46 -16.62 -0.23
CA VAL A 35 -15.51 -17.89 0.50
C VAL A 35 -14.86 -17.74 1.87
N GLY A 36 -15.59 -18.08 2.93
CA GLY A 36 -15.09 -18.17 4.30
C GLY A 36 -14.67 -16.83 4.93
N GLN A 37 -15.05 -15.69 4.32
CA GLN A 37 -14.64 -14.36 4.78
C GLN A 37 -15.84 -13.51 5.24
N GLU A 38 -16.84 -14.13 5.84
CA GLU A 38 -18.08 -13.43 6.24
C GLU A 38 -17.86 -12.25 7.17
N ARG A 39 -16.87 -12.35 8.08
CA ARG A 39 -16.53 -11.29 9.02
C ARG A 39 -15.97 -10.07 8.30
N ALA A 40 -15.00 -10.29 7.42
CA ALA A 40 -14.40 -9.24 6.63
C ALA A 40 -15.41 -8.59 5.66
N GLN A 41 -16.28 -9.40 5.03
CA GLN A 41 -17.33 -8.90 4.16
C GLN A 41 -18.30 -7.99 4.91
N LYS A 42 -18.85 -8.43 6.05
CA LYS A 42 -19.76 -7.61 6.88
C LYS A 42 -19.08 -6.30 7.33
N ALA A 43 -17.80 -6.33 7.65
CA ALA A 43 -17.06 -5.12 8.01
C ALA A 43 -16.95 -4.14 6.83
N VAL A 44 -16.69 -4.64 5.62
CA VAL A 44 -16.65 -3.81 4.41
C VAL A 44 -18.04 -3.24 4.11
N GLU A 45 -19.09 -4.06 4.15
CA GLU A 45 -20.49 -3.63 3.96
C GLU A 45 -20.87 -2.53 4.95
N PHE A 46 -20.59 -2.75 6.23
CA PHE A 46 -20.83 -1.75 7.27
C PHE A 46 -20.11 -0.43 7.00
N ALA A 47 -18.79 -0.49 6.67
CA ALA A 47 -18.02 0.70 6.42
C ALA A 47 -18.49 1.45 5.16
N MET A 48 -18.91 0.74 4.13
CA MET A 48 -19.44 1.33 2.91
C MET A 48 -20.81 1.97 3.11
N SER A 49 -21.63 1.48 4.05
CA SER A 49 -22.94 2.05 4.35
C SER A 49 -22.88 3.31 5.23
N ILE A 50 -21.80 3.52 5.98
CA ILE A 50 -21.62 4.67 6.87
C ILE A 50 -20.90 5.80 6.14
N LYS A 51 -21.49 6.99 6.12
CA LYS A 51 -20.93 8.21 5.54
C LYS A 51 -20.14 9.06 6.55
N GLU A 52 -20.14 8.67 7.82
CA GLU A 52 -19.47 9.40 8.90
C GLU A 52 -17.94 9.37 8.78
N LYS A 53 -17.30 10.39 9.37
CA LYS A 53 -15.84 10.52 9.40
C LYS A 53 -15.17 9.36 10.15
N GLY A 54 -13.98 8.96 9.69
CA GLY A 54 -13.15 7.99 10.39
C GLY A 54 -13.54 6.52 10.16
N TYR A 55 -14.60 6.26 9.41
CA TYR A 55 -14.98 4.89 9.05
C TYR A 55 -14.24 4.39 7.81
N ASN A 56 -12.93 4.67 7.75
CA ASN A 56 -12.04 4.01 6.80
C ASN A 56 -11.76 2.59 7.27
N ILE A 57 -11.30 1.75 6.35
CA ILE A 57 -11.12 0.31 6.56
C ILE A 57 -9.63 -0.03 6.64
N TYR A 58 -9.25 -0.81 7.66
CA TYR A 58 -8.00 -1.54 7.64
C TYR A 58 -8.29 -3.03 7.42
N ALA A 59 -7.85 -3.58 6.28
CA ALA A 59 -8.04 -4.99 5.93
C ALA A 59 -6.84 -5.81 6.43
N ILE A 60 -7.05 -6.53 7.54
CA ILE A 60 -6.03 -7.37 8.18
C ILE A 60 -6.02 -8.76 7.59
N GLY A 61 -4.84 -9.36 7.43
CA GLY A 61 -4.64 -10.76 7.10
C GLY A 61 -3.28 -10.99 6.46
N ARG A 62 -2.86 -12.25 6.40
CA ARG A 62 -1.58 -12.64 5.78
C ARG A 62 -1.53 -12.25 4.30
N ASN A 63 -0.31 -12.09 3.78
CA ASN A 63 -0.12 -11.93 2.35
C ASN A 63 -0.54 -13.21 1.61
N GLY A 64 -1.22 -13.06 0.46
CA GLY A 64 -1.68 -14.20 -0.32
C GLY A 64 -3.11 -14.68 -0.02
N LEU A 65 -3.81 -14.09 0.96
CA LEU A 65 -5.24 -14.37 1.21
C LEU A 65 -6.17 -13.82 0.11
N GLY A 66 -5.64 -12.97 -0.80
CA GLY A 66 -6.46 -12.36 -1.84
C GLY A 66 -7.32 -11.20 -1.37
N LYS A 67 -7.01 -10.57 -0.23
CA LYS A 67 -7.77 -9.45 0.37
C LYS A 67 -8.15 -8.38 -0.64
N ARG A 68 -7.17 -7.87 -1.38
CA ARG A 68 -7.38 -6.83 -2.40
C ARG A 68 -8.33 -7.29 -3.50
N THR A 69 -8.10 -8.47 -4.07
CA THR A 69 -8.94 -9.02 -5.14
C THR A 69 -10.37 -9.22 -4.68
N MET A 70 -10.55 -9.70 -3.47
CA MET A 70 -11.86 -9.92 -2.85
C MET A 70 -12.60 -8.61 -2.64
N ILE A 71 -11.95 -7.60 -2.04
CA ILE A 71 -12.57 -6.29 -1.81
C ILE A 71 -12.90 -5.60 -3.13
N LEU A 72 -11.99 -5.62 -4.12
CA LEU A 72 -12.27 -5.05 -5.44
C LEU A 72 -13.44 -5.74 -6.13
N ARG A 73 -13.54 -7.07 -6.04
CA ARG A 73 -14.66 -7.83 -6.59
C ARG A 73 -15.97 -7.45 -5.91
N TYR A 74 -15.97 -7.31 -4.60
CA TYR A 74 -17.12 -6.85 -3.82
C TYR A 74 -17.57 -5.44 -4.25
N LEU A 75 -16.65 -4.47 -4.27
CA LEU A 75 -16.94 -3.08 -4.64
C LEU A 75 -17.47 -2.93 -6.07
N ASN A 76 -16.97 -3.72 -7.02
CA ASN A 76 -17.40 -3.66 -8.42
C ASN A 76 -18.77 -4.33 -8.67
N ARG A 77 -19.22 -5.23 -7.80
CA ARG A 77 -20.47 -6.00 -8.02
C ARG A 77 -21.66 -5.46 -7.26
N HIS A 78 -21.44 -4.84 -6.14
CA HIS A 78 -22.53 -4.27 -5.36
C HIS A 78 -22.76 -2.83 -5.81
N PRO A 79 -23.97 -2.50 -6.31
CA PRO A 79 -24.30 -1.11 -6.63
C PRO A 79 -24.29 -0.32 -5.32
N HIS A 80 -23.35 0.58 -5.21
CA HIS A 80 -23.29 1.54 -4.12
C HIS A 80 -24.14 2.75 -4.52
N GLU A 81 -24.90 3.32 -3.57
CA GLU A 81 -25.51 4.63 -3.78
C GLU A 81 -24.39 5.63 -4.05
N VAL A 82 -24.25 6.02 -5.29
CA VAL A 82 -23.29 7.04 -5.70
C VAL A 82 -23.93 8.40 -5.46
N GLU A 83 -23.32 9.20 -4.60
CA GLU A 83 -23.67 10.61 -4.51
C GLU A 83 -23.34 11.31 -5.83
N GLU A 84 -23.89 12.50 -6.05
CA GLU A 84 -23.55 13.29 -7.25
C GLU A 84 -22.04 13.40 -7.41
N LEU A 85 -21.52 12.85 -8.49
CA LEU A 85 -20.11 12.96 -8.85
C LEU A 85 -19.84 14.30 -9.51
N PHE A 86 -18.71 14.89 -9.20
CA PHE A 86 -18.34 16.22 -9.67
C PHE A 86 -17.06 16.19 -10.50
N ASP A 87 -17.04 17.03 -11.53
CA ASP A 87 -15.81 17.44 -12.20
C ASP A 87 -15.15 18.55 -11.37
N TRP A 88 -13.85 18.43 -11.15
CA TRP A 88 -13.05 19.45 -10.46
C TRP A 88 -12.12 20.13 -11.44
N CYS A 89 -12.25 21.45 -11.53
CA CYS A 89 -11.46 22.24 -12.47
C CYS A 89 -10.77 23.39 -11.76
N TYR A 90 -9.52 23.68 -12.13
CA TYR A 90 -8.85 24.92 -11.77
C TYR A 90 -8.93 25.94 -12.89
N ILE A 91 -9.21 27.17 -12.52
CA ILE A 91 -9.25 28.33 -13.39
C ILE A 91 -8.36 29.44 -12.81
N ALA A 92 -7.91 30.35 -13.65
CA ALA A 92 -7.18 31.51 -13.19
C ALA A 92 -8.03 32.38 -12.25
N ASN A 93 -7.42 32.84 -11.19
CA ASN A 93 -7.89 33.99 -10.43
C ASN A 93 -7.27 35.24 -11.04
N PHE A 94 -8.08 36.05 -11.74
CA PHE A 94 -7.59 37.24 -12.43
C PHE A 94 -7.18 38.38 -11.48
N GLU A 95 -7.59 38.30 -10.20
CA GLU A 95 -7.19 39.26 -9.17
C GLU A 95 -5.84 38.92 -8.54
N ASP A 96 -5.57 37.60 -8.39
CA ASP A 96 -4.30 37.09 -7.89
C ASP A 96 -3.96 35.76 -8.56
N ILE A 97 -3.02 35.80 -9.49
CA ILE A 97 -2.58 34.65 -10.30
C ILE A 97 -2.03 33.50 -9.44
N ARG A 98 -1.55 33.80 -8.22
CA ARG A 98 -0.95 32.80 -7.32
C ARG A 98 -1.99 31.92 -6.64
N THR A 99 -3.24 32.35 -6.59
CA THR A 99 -4.35 31.67 -5.91
C THR A 99 -5.43 31.22 -6.90
N PRO A 100 -5.16 30.18 -7.73
CA PRO A 100 -6.14 29.65 -8.67
C PRO A 100 -7.43 29.20 -7.97
N LYS A 101 -8.59 29.45 -8.58
CA LYS A 101 -9.91 29.10 -8.05
C LYS A 101 -10.36 27.72 -8.50
N VAL A 102 -11.09 27.02 -7.63
CA VAL A 102 -11.72 25.74 -7.92
C VAL A 102 -13.14 25.95 -8.44
N LEU A 103 -13.50 25.26 -9.51
CA LEU A 103 -14.87 25.06 -9.93
C LEU A 103 -15.31 23.63 -9.63
N LYS A 104 -16.35 23.50 -8.81
CA LYS A 104 -17.08 22.25 -8.58
C LYS A 104 -18.23 22.18 -9.56
N LEU A 105 -18.18 21.28 -10.53
CA LEU A 105 -19.15 21.18 -11.61
C LEU A 105 -19.76 19.78 -11.65
N PRO A 106 -21.03 19.62 -12.04
CA PRO A 106 -21.59 18.31 -12.29
C PRO A 106 -20.79 17.55 -13.34
N ARG A 107 -20.85 16.22 -13.25
CA ARG A 107 -20.15 15.29 -14.13
C ARG A 107 -20.24 15.66 -15.61
N GLY A 108 -19.10 15.67 -16.30
CA GLY A 108 -18.98 15.96 -17.73
C GLY A 108 -19.04 17.45 -18.12
N VAL A 109 -19.51 18.31 -17.21
CA VAL A 109 -19.63 19.76 -17.48
C VAL A 109 -18.25 20.41 -17.54
N GLY A 110 -17.30 19.98 -16.71
CA GLY A 110 -15.92 20.51 -16.72
C GLY A 110 -15.22 20.27 -18.05
N SER A 111 -15.34 19.07 -18.60
CA SER A 111 -14.78 18.73 -19.91
C SER A 111 -15.43 19.53 -21.05
N SER A 112 -16.73 19.74 -20.99
CA SER A 112 -17.47 20.57 -21.96
C SER A 112 -17.05 22.03 -21.87
N LEU A 113 -16.98 22.58 -20.65
CA LEU A 113 -16.51 23.95 -20.41
C LEU A 113 -15.11 24.18 -20.96
N LYS A 114 -14.17 23.25 -20.72
CA LYS A 114 -12.81 23.32 -21.27
C LYS A 114 -12.83 23.45 -22.79
N GLN A 115 -13.59 22.57 -23.48
CA GLN A 115 -13.68 22.60 -24.94
C GLN A 115 -14.28 23.89 -25.47
N ASP A 116 -15.31 24.42 -24.80
CA ASP A 116 -16.00 25.60 -25.23
C ASP A 116 -15.19 26.88 -24.99
N ILE A 117 -14.41 26.94 -23.91
CA ILE A 117 -13.42 28.00 -23.67
C ILE A 117 -12.29 27.92 -24.72
N GLU A 118 -11.80 26.72 -25.05
CA GLU A 118 -10.82 26.59 -26.14
C GLU A 118 -11.37 27.04 -27.49
N LYS A 119 -12.63 26.75 -27.81
CA LYS A 119 -13.29 27.25 -29.01
C LYS A 119 -13.46 28.78 -29.00
N LEU A 120 -13.85 29.35 -27.84
CA LEU A 120 -13.93 30.79 -27.64
C LEU A 120 -12.59 31.45 -27.92
N MET A 121 -11.49 30.95 -27.30
CA MET A 121 -10.15 31.52 -27.49
C MET A 121 -9.70 31.48 -28.96
N ARG A 122 -9.93 30.34 -29.64
CA ARG A 122 -9.64 30.24 -31.10
C ARG A 122 -10.39 31.25 -31.94
N LYS A 123 -11.65 31.60 -31.57
CA LYS A 123 -12.41 32.63 -32.26
C LYS A 123 -11.87 34.02 -31.95
N LEU A 124 -11.52 34.29 -30.68
CA LEU A 124 -11.00 35.60 -30.26
C LEU A 124 -9.63 35.91 -30.86
N ILE A 125 -8.73 34.92 -30.95
CA ILE A 125 -7.40 35.04 -31.60
C ILE A 125 -7.55 35.46 -33.07
N LYS A 126 -8.64 35.10 -33.73
CA LYS A 126 -8.91 35.51 -35.12
C LYS A 126 -9.69 36.82 -35.22
N ALA A 127 -10.65 37.04 -34.32
CA ALA A 127 -11.57 38.16 -34.41
C ALA A 127 -10.99 39.45 -33.83
N MET A 128 -10.13 39.35 -32.81
CA MET A 128 -9.57 40.55 -32.15
C MET A 128 -8.66 41.34 -33.07
N PRO A 129 -7.65 40.77 -33.75
CA PRO A 129 -6.79 41.53 -34.69
C PRO A 129 -7.62 42.17 -35.80
N LEU A 130 -8.63 41.47 -36.36
CA LEU A 130 -9.49 42.02 -37.42
C LEU A 130 -10.32 43.21 -36.95
N ALA A 131 -10.71 43.23 -35.67
CA ALA A 131 -11.47 44.36 -35.13
C ALA A 131 -10.61 45.62 -34.94
N PHE A 132 -9.33 45.43 -34.59
CA PHE A 132 -8.38 46.51 -34.47
C PHE A 132 -7.75 46.94 -35.81
N ASP A 133 -7.86 46.10 -36.86
CA ASP A 133 -7.44 46.40 -38.24
C ASP A 133 -8.66 46.87 -39.12
N ASN A 134 -9.68 47.42 -38.51
CA ASN A 134 -10.90 47.90 -39.23
C ASN A 134 -10.86 49.40 -39.46
N GLU A 135 -11.32 49.86 -40.64
CA GLU A 135 -11.45 51.28 -40.99
C GLU A 135 -12.16 52.11 -39.92
N MET A 136 -13.18 51.54 -39.23
CA MET A 136 -13.88 52.30 -38.18
C MET A 136 -12.99 52.57 -36.95
N TYR A 137 -12.16 51.59 -36.56
CA TYR A 137 -11.21 51.77 -35.45
C TYR A 137 -10.15 52.83 -35.82
N PHE A 138 -9.49 52.67 -36.99
CA PHE A 138 -8.53 53.65 -37.50
C PHE A 138 -9.08 55.03 -37.58
N SER A 139 -10.29 55.20 -38.17
CA SER A 139 -10.95 56.52 -38.28
C SER A 139 -11.20 57.17 -36.91
N ARG A 140 -11.53 56.40 -35.88
CA ARG A 140 -11.70 56.90 -34.50
C ARG A 140 -10.37 57.23 -33.83
N ALA A 141 -9.39 56.42 -33.99
CA ALA A 141 -8.04 56.60 -33.45
C ALA A 141 -7.36 57.80 -34.08
N ASP A 142 -7.43 57.95 -35.42
CA ASP A 142 -6.91 59.10 -36.16
C ASP A 142 -7.62 60.40 -35.76
N ARG A 143 -8.93 60.32 -35.54
CA ARG A 143 -9.67 61.49 -35.05
C ARG A 143 -9.20 61.97 -33.70
N LEU A 144 -8.93 61.07 -32.77
CA LEU A 144 -8.38 61.38 -31.44
C LEU A 144 -6.96 61.91 -31.56
N LYS A 145 -6.11 61.32 -32.41
CA LYS A 145 -4.73 61.76 -32.69
C LYS A 145 -4.73 63.16 -33.30
N ASN A 146 -5.55 63.40 -34.29
CA ASN A 146 -5.68 64.74 -34.93
C ASN A 146 -6.20 65.76 -33.94
N GLN A 147 -7.13 65.41 -33.03
CA GLN A 147 -7.58 66.28 -31.97
C GLN A 147 -6.48 66.67 -30.98
N LEU A 148 -5.58 65.72 -30.63
CA LEU A 148 -4.44 66.01 -29.80
C LEU A 148 -3.45 66.91 -30.51
N ALA A 149 -3.07 66.54 -31.75
CA ALA A 149 -2.14 67.34 -32.56
C ALA A 149 -2.61 68.76 -32.78
N ALA A 150 -3.93 68.96 -33.09
CA ALA A 150 -4.51 70.30 -33.25
C ALA A 150 -4.46 71.15 -31.96
N LYS A 151 -4.68 70.49 -30.78
CA LYS A 151 -4.59 71.21 -29.49
C LYS A 151 -3.16 71.54 -29.10
N GLN A 152 -2.21 70.60 -29.34
CA GLN A 152 -0.79 70.81 -29.11
C GLN A 152 -0.25 71.91 -29.96
N GLN A 153 -0.63 71.91 -31.28
CA GLN A 153 -0.23 72.96 -32.21
C GLN A 153 -0.81 74.33 -31.79
N ALA A 154 -2.10 74.37 -31.43
CA ALA A 154 -2.75 75.60 -30.99
C ALA A 154 -2.07 76.19 -29.72
N ALA A 155 -1.72 75.35 -28.74
CA ALA A 155 -1.01 75.79 -27.52
C ALA A 155 0.40 76.35 -27.81
N LEU A 156 1.11 75.68 -28.71
CA LEU A 156 2.48 76.12 -29.14
C LEU A 156 2.43 77.41 -30.00
N GLU A 157 1.42 77.48 -30.88
CA GLU A 157 1.20 78.71 -31.72
C GLU A 157 0.81 79.91 -30.87
N ALA A 158 0.01 79.69 -29.82
CA ALA A 158 -0.37 80.76 -28.90
C ALA A 158 0.86 81.42 -28.22
N ILE A 159 1.74 80.51 -27.65
CA ILE A 159 2.95 81.03 -26.99
C ILE A 159 3.98 81.62 -27.98
N SER A 160 4.05 81.03 -29.18
CA SER A 160 4.89 81.57 -30.26
C SER A 160 4.45 82.96 -30.72
N GLN A 161 3.14 83.21 -30.84
CA GLN A 161 2.57 84.52 -31.16
C GLN A 161 2.80 85.53 -30.05
N GLU A 162 2.69 85.09 -28.76
CA GLU A 162 2.95 85.93 -27.62
C GLU A 162 4.45 86.28 -27.52
N ALA A 163 5.33 85.35 -27.77
CA ALA A 163 6.78 85.59 -27.87
C ALA A 163 7.09 86.55 -28.97
N LYS A 164 6.52 86.43 -30.19
CA LYS A 164 6.78 87.35 -31.31
C LYS A 164 6.29 88.79 -31.06
N LYS A 165 5.16 88.90 -30.33
CA LYS A 165 4.66 90.27 -29.96
C LYS A 165 5.62 90.99 -29.05
N ASN A 166 6.40 90.25 -28.28
CA ASN A 166 7.38 90.75 -27.32
C ASN A 166 8.83 90.80 -27.90
N GLY A 167 9.01 90.58 -29.18
CA GLY A 167 10.29 90.59 -29.85
C GLY A 167 11.18 89.41 -29.60
N VAL A 168 10.61 88.27 -29.28
CA VAL A 168 11.25 86.94 -29.01
C VAL A 168 10.67 85.89 -29.90
N ASN A 169 11.44 84.96 -30.40
CA ASN A 169 10.99 83.83 -31.17
C ASN A 169 11.20 82.54 -30.42
N LEU A 170 10.21 81.65 -30.50
CA LEU A 170 10.32 80.30 -30.00
C LEU A 170 10.99 79.37 -31.02
N THR A 171 12.11 78.77 -30.67
CA THR A 171 12.91 77.93 -31.54
C THR A 171 13.03 76.55 -30.87
N ILE A 172 13.38 75.57 -31.68
CA ILE A 172 13.66 74.20 -31.16
C ILE A 172 15.16 73.92 -31.23
N THR A 173 15.74 73.62 -30.11
CA THR A 173 17.16 73.23 -30.01
C THR A 173 17.49 71.98 -30.79
N THR A 174 18.76 71.69 -31.07
CA THR A 174 19.20 70.44 -31.72
C THR A 174 18.96 69.18 -30.84
N GLN A 175 18.68 69.45 -29.57
CA GLN A 175 18.28 68.34 -28.61
C GLN A 175 16.76 68.13 -28.54
N GLY A 176 15.99 69.00 -29.25
CA GLY A 176 14.53 68.84 -29.30
C GLY A 176 13.76 69.66 -28.24
N ASP A 177 14.48 70.45 -27.41
CA ASP A 177 13.87 71.33 -26.39
C ASP A 177 13.44 72.65 -27.00
N TYR A 178 12.40 73.29 -26.46
CA TYR A 178 11.93 74.62 -26.84
C TYR A 178 12.76 75.69 -26.10
N GLN A 179 13.28 76.68 -26.88
CA GLN A 179 14.04 77.80 -26.38
C GLN A 179 13.54 79.08 -26.96
N PHE A 180 13.55 80.15 -26.16
CA PHE A 180 13.27 81.52 -26.58
C PHE A 180 14.54 82.23 -26.97
N VAL A 181 14.54 82.86 -28.12
CA VAL A 181 15.65 83.66 -28.66
C VAL A 181 15.17 85.06 -29.04
N ALA A 182 15.86 86.07 -28.60
CA ALA A 182 15.54 87.47 -28.92
C ALA A 182 15.62 87.73 -30.43
N MET A 183 14.78 88.62 -30.98
CA MET A 183 14.68 88.97 -32.41
C MET A 183 15.14 90.44 -32.66
N ASN A 184 15.86 90.55 -33.74
CA ASN A 184 16.16 91.90 -34.27
C ASN A 184 15.39 92.11 -35.59
N GLY A 185 14.21 92.71 -35.51
CA GLY A 185 13.28 92.77 -36.66
C GLY A 185 12.79 91.35 -37.01
N ASP A 186 13.05 90.86 -38.23
CA ASP A 186 12.68 89.54 -38.70
C ASP A 186 13.80 88.45 -38.52
N GLU A 187 15.03 88.85 -38.04
CA GLU A 187 16.15 87.91 -37.84
C GLU A 187 16.35 87.57 -36.35
N LEU A 188 16.89 86.35 -36.06
CA LEU A 188 17.24 85.94 -34.66
C LEU A 188 18.53 86.66 -34.26
N HIS A 189 18.64 87.16 -33.02
CA HIS A 189 19.88 87.54 -32.43
C HIS A 189 20.83 86.34 -32.30
N THR A 190 22.07 86.50 -32.80
CA THR A 190 23.19 85.63 -32.44
C THR A 190 23.72 86.04 -31.08
N GLU A 191 24.43 85.13 -30.36
CA GLU A 191 25.11 85.48 -29.07
C GLU A 191 25.95 86.75 -29.22
N GLU A 192 26.72 86.91 -30.31
CA GLU A 192 27.52 88.05 -30.55
C GLU A 192 26.70 89.35 -30.78
N SER A 193 25.55 89.27 -31.42
CA SER A 193 24.65 90.39 -31.70
C SER A 193 23.85 90.80 -30.45
N PHE A 194 23.54 89.85 -29.55
CA PHE A 194 22.85 90.06 -28.28
C PHE A 194 23.76 90.79 -27.28
N ASP A 195 25.02 90.42 -27.21
CA ASP A 195 26.06 91.10 -26.36
C ASP A 195 26.34 92.52 -26.73
N LEU A 196 26.03 92.97 -27.92
CA LEU A 196 26.17 94.34 -28.40
C LEU A 196 24.99 95.28 -28.04
N LEU A 197 23.91 94.74 -27.46
CA LEU A 197 22.77 95.52 -26.99
C LEU A 197 23.16 96.30 -25.69
N SER A 198 22.42 97.36 -25.43
CA SER A 198 22.59 98.11 -24.18
C SER A 198 22.21 97.19 -22.96
N PRO A 199 22.84 97.36 -21.81
CA PRO A 199 22.49 96.62 -20.59
C PRO A 199 21.01 96.73 -20.20
N GLU A 200 20.33 97.80 -20.53
CA GLU A 200 18.90 98.03 -20.28
C GLU A 200 18.00 97.15 -21.27
N GLU A 201 18.46 97.06 -22.49
CA GLU A 201 17.76 96.27 -23.51
C GLU A 201 17.96 94.68 -23.23
N GLN A 202 19.19 94.30 -22.82
CA GLN A 202 19.42 92.88 -22.42
C GLN A 202 18.55 92.49 -21.22
N ASP A 203 18.52 93.29 -20.14
CA ASP A 203 17.71 93.08 -18.97
C ASP A 203 16.18 93.04 -19.29
N GLN A 204 15.77 93.81 -20.31
CA GLN A 204 14.39 93.78 -20.77
C GLN A 204 14.07 92.43 -21.50
N PHE A 205 14.96 92.02 -22.39
CA PHE A 205 14.80 90.67 -23.04
C PHE A 205 14.86 89.52 -22.06
N ASP A 206 15.81 89.53 -21.10
CA ASP A 206 15.93 88.49 -20.11
C ASP A 206 14.66 88.39 -19.26
N LYS A 207 14.12 89.50 -18.77
CA LYS A 207 12.87 89.54 -18.03
C LYS A 207 11.67 89.00 -18.89
N THR A 208 11.72 89.33 -20.18
CA THR A 208 10.68 88.87 -21.12
C THR A 208 10.78 87.36 -21.38
N ILE A 209 12.03 86.87 -21.56
CA ILE A 209 12.31 85.46 -21.74
C ILE A 209 11.94 84.66 -20.48
N ASP A 210 12.31 85.17 -19.30
CA ASP A 210 11.91 84.53 -18.03
C ASP A 210 10.40 84.39 -17.87
N ALA A 211 9.66 85.49 -18.22
CA ALA A 211 8.19 85.47 -18.19
C ALA A 211 7.62 84.50 -19.19
N LEU A 212 8.17 84.35 -20.38
CA LEU A 212 7.75 83.44 -21.43
C LEU A 212 8.17 82.00 -21.07
N GLU A 213 9.27 81.75 -20.41
CA GLU A 213 9.67 80.44 -19.91
C GLU A 213 8.68 79.91 -18.84
N VAL A 214 8.20 80.80 -17.93
CA VAL A 214 7.12 80.39 -17.00
C VAL A 214 5.88 80.02 -17.73
N GLY A 215 5.55 80.82 -18.81
CA GLY A 215 4.43 80.47 -19.70
C GLY A 215 4.64 79.13 -20.40
N LEU A 216 5.80 78.84 -20.93
CA LEU A 216 6.19 77.62 -21.59
C LEU A 216 6.11 76.41 -20.63
N ARG A 217 6.59 76.59 -19.40
CA ARG A 217 6.45 75.53 -18.36
C ARG A 217 4.96 75.16 -18.07
N THR A 218 4.08 76.18 -18.04
CA THR A 218 2.66 75.99 -17.86
C THR A 218 2.07 75.24 -19.03
N ILE A 219 2.40 75.63 -20.28
CA ILE A 219 1.95 74.95 -21.51
C ILE A 219 2.55 73.52 -21.57
N SER A 220 3.81 73.34 -21.20
CA SER A 220 4.41 72.00 -21.15
C SER A 220 3.63 71.04 -20.22
N ARG A 221 3.14 71.58 -19.09
CA ARG A 221 2.29 70.81 -18.17
C ARG A 221 0.92 70.53 -18.78
N GLU A 222 0.32 71.55 -19.43
CA GLU A 222 -0.96 71.34 -20.15
C GLU A 222 -0.82 70.32 -21.30
N LEU A 223 0.29 70.27 -22.00
CA LEU A 223 0.59 69.30 -23.06
C LEU A 223 0.69 67.87 -22.45
N THR A 224 1.33 67.72 -21.31
CA THR A 224 1.39 66.45 -20.59
C THR A 224 0.01 65.98 -20.17
N GLU A 225 -0.83 66.88 -19.63
CA GLU A 225 -2.25 66.56 -19.27
C GLU A 225 -3.10 66.20 -20.51
N LEU A 226 -2.82 66.78 -21.66
CA LEU A 226 -3.47 66.47 -22.93
C LEU A 226 -3.04 65.07 -23.44
N GLU A 227 -1.76 64.72 -23.28
CA GLU A 227 -1.24 63.38 -23.64
C GLU A 227 -1.80 62.31 -22.73
N GLU A 228 -1.86 62.58 -21.44
CA GLU A 228 -2.57 61.69 -20.50
C GLU A 228 -4.05 61.49 -20.87
N THR A 229 -4.74 62.57 -21.13
CA THR A 229 -6.15 62.52 -21.58
C THR A 229 -6.32 61.77 -22.90
N TYR A 230 -5.38 61.87 -23.81
CA TYR A 230 -5.41 61.15 -25.09
C TYR A 230 -5.17 59.67 -24.84
N THR A 231 -4.18 59.32 -24.00
CA THR A 231 -3.90 57.96 -23.64
C THR A 231 -5.11 57.27 -22.99
N GLU A 232 -5.79 57.95 -22.09
CA GLU A 232 -7.05 57.48 -21.49
C GLU A 232 -8.16 57.23 -22.54
N LYS A 233 -8.27 58.16 -23.51
CA LYS A 233 -9.28 58.01 -24.58
C LYS A 233 -8.97 56.89 -25.57
N ILE A 234 -7.70 56.68 -25.88
CA ILE A 234 -7.27 55.55 -26.72
C ILE A 234 -7.48 54.27 -25.96
N GLN A 235 -7.08 54.20 -24.68
CA GLN A 235 -7.34 53.02 -23.85
C GLN A 235 -8.85 52.67 -23.81
N LYS A 236 -9.69 53.66 -23.59
CA LYS A 236 -11.17 53.47 -23.63
C LYS A 236 -11.67 53.00 -25.00
N LEU A 237 -11.13 53.53 -26.12
CA LEU A 237 -11.48 53.05 -27.46
C LEU A 237 -11.05 51.61 -27.67
N ASN A 238 -9.88 51.18 -27.14
CA ASN A 238 -9.40 49.84 -27.19
C ASN A 238 -10.29 48.91 -26.36
N ASP A 239 -10.62 49.29 -25.13
CA ASP A 239 -11.53 48.55 -24.24
C ASP A 239 -12.93 48.40 -24.86
N ASP A 240 -13.49 49.42 -25.45
CA ASP A 240 -14.82 49.37 -26.10
C ASP A 240 -14.77 48.47 -27.33
N THR A 241 -13.72 48.51 -28.15
CA THR A 241 -13.52 47.66 -29.32
C THR A 241 -13.39 46.20 -28.90
N ALA A 242 -12.56 45.88 -27.93
CA ALA A 242 -12.40 44.55 -27.37
C ALA A 242 -13.68 44.02 -26.73
N ARG A 243 -14.42 44.90 -26.01
CA ARG A 243 -15.69 44.59 -25.37
C ARG A 243 -16.78 44.20 -26.39
N ASP A 244 -16.87 44.90 -27.52
CA ASP A 244 -17.81 44.61 -28.56
C ASP A 244 -17.57 43.23 -29.20
N VAL A 245 -16.31 42.90 -29.48
CA VAL A 245 -15.91 41.58 -30.00
C VAL A 245 -16.28 40.46 -29.02
N ILE A 246 -15.86 40.55 -27.75
CA ILE A 246 -16.04 39.50 -26.81
C ILE A 246 -17.48 39.29 -26.33
N THR A 247 -18.25 40.39 -26.23
CA THR A 247 -19.62 40.35 -25.71
C THR A 247 -20.50 39.45 -26.55
N HIS A 248 -20.33 39.45 -27.89
CA HIS A 248 -21.07 38.57 -28.78
C HIS A 248 -20.85 37.08 -28.47
N PHE A 249 -19.61 36.66 -28.30
CA PHE A 249 -19.25 35.26 -28.06
C PHE A 249 -19.60 34.81 -26.64
N ILE A 250 -19.34 35.64 -25.65
CA ILE A 250 -19.61 35.31 -24.23
C ILE A 250 -21.10 35.23 -23.92
N LYS A 251 -21.92 36.04 -24.59
CA LYS A 251 -23.37 36.04 -24.40
C LYS A 251 -23.97 34.66 -24.71
N GLN A 252 -23.47 33.98 -25.74
CA GLN A 252 -23.91 32.62 -26.07
C GLN A 252 -23.52 31.64 -24.99
N LEU A 253 -22.23 31.62 -24.56
CA LEU A 253 -21.76 30.74 -23.49
C LEU A 253 -22.51 30.97 -22.16
N LYS A 254 -22.78 32.21 -21.79
CA LYS A 254 -23.57 32.51 -20.58
C LYS A 254 -25.01 31.98 -20.68
N LYS A 255 -25.57 31.85 -21.87
CA LYS A 255 -26.88 31.23 -22.09
C LYS A 255 -26.78 29.70 -21.94
N ASP A 256 -25.76 29.07 -22.55
CA ASP A 256 -25.55 27.64 -22.53
C ASP A 256 -25.28 27.12 -21.09
N TYR A 257 -24.54 27.89 -20.30
CA TYR A 257 -24.24 27.60 -18.89
C TYR A 257 -25.11 28.35 -17.89
N SER A 258 -26.37 28.73 -18.28
CA SER A 258 -27.25 29.53 -17.44
C SER A 258 -27.64 28.91 -16.10
N GLN A 259 -27.61 27.60 -15.99
CA GLN A 259 -27.90 26.83 -14.77
C GLN A 259 -26.75 26.78 -13.77
N TYR A 260 -25.50 27.17 -14.15
CA TYR A 260 -24.33 27.08 -13.32
C TYR A 260 -23.82 28.47 -12.87
N PRO A 261 -24.14 28.92 -11.64
CA PRO A 261 -23.78 30.29 -11.17
C PRO A 261 -22.27 30.53 -11.15
N GLU A 262 -21.48 29.51 -10.79
CA GLU A 262 -20.01 29.61 -10.70
C GLU A 262 -19.39 29.84 -12.09
N ILE A 263 -19.89 29.18 -13.12
CA ILE A 263 -19.43 29.39 -14.50
C ILE A 263 -19.79 30.78 -14.97
N LYS A 264 -20.99 31.32 -14.61
CA LYS A 264 -21.36 32.69 -14.93
C LYS A 264 -20.43 33.73 -14.31
N LYS A 265 -20.06 33.56 -13.06
CA LYS A 265 -19.07 34.41 -12.37
C LYS A 265 -17.75 34.37 -13.10
N TYR A 266 -17.24 33.16 -13.39
CA TYR A 266 -16.02 32.98 -14.15
C TYR A 266 -16.07 33.67 -15.53
N LEU A 267 -17.09 33.44 -16.33
CA LEU A 267 -17.25 34.06 -17.65
C LEU A 267 -17.37 35.61 -17.58
N THR A 268 -17.84 36.14 -16.45
CA THR A 268 -17.90 37.60 -16.25
C THR A 268 -16.51 38.15 -15.95
N ALA A 269 -15.75 37.47 -15.08
CA ALA A 269 -14.36 37.82 -14.77
C ALA A 269 -13.45 37.66 -16.00
N LEU A 270 -13.62 36.56 -16.73
CA LEU A 270 -12.92 36.27 -17.98
C LEU A 270 -13.14 37.39 -19.02
N ARG A 271 -14.40 37.83 -19.18
CA ARG A 271 -14.68 38.93 -20.09
C ARG A 271 -13.97 40.21 -19.70
N LYS A 272 -13.96 40.56 -18.41
CA LYS A 272 -13.28 41.74 -17.90
C LYS A 272 -11.78 41.65 -18.17
N ASP A 273 -11.14 40.56 -17.78
CA ASP A 273 -9.70 40.36 -17.96
C ASP A 273 -9.25 40.38 -19.42
N ILE A 274 -10.07 39.82 -20.36
CA ILE A 274 -9.76 39.85 -21.79
C ILE A 274 -9.88 41.27 -22.35
N VAL A 275 -10.82 42.10 -21.84
CA VAL A 275 -10.89 43.52 -22.25
C VAL A 275 -9.72 44.29 -21.72
N ASP A 276 -9.38 44.10 -20.44
CA ASP A 276 -8.26 44.83 -19.78
C ASP A 276 -6.87 44.42 -20.35
N ASN A 277 -6.77 43.25 -21.01
CA ASN A 277 -5.53 42.68 -21.59
C ASN A 277 -5.74 42.31 -23.08
N ALA A 278 -6.42 43.13 -23.85
CA ALA A 278 -6.71 42.87 -25.27
C ALA A 278 -5.47 42.77 -26.15
N ASP A 279 -4.39 43.43 -25.76
CA ASP A 279 -3.05 43.44 -26.35
C ASP A 279 -2.46 42.02 -26.49
N ILE A 280 -2.75 41.09 -25.56
CA ILE A 280 -2.34 39.67 -25.64
C ILE A 280 -2.77 39.00 -26.95
N PHE A 281 -3.88 39.50 -27.56
CA PHE A 281 -4.41 38.96 -28.82
C PHE A 281 -3.92 39.71 -30.06
N LEU A 282 -3.28 40.85 -29.88
CA LEU A 282 -2.86 41.75 -30.96
C LEU A 282 -1.38 41.60 -31.30
N GLU A 283 -0.55 41.22 -30.34
CA GLU A 283 0.89 41.12 -30.54
C GLU A 283 1.27 39.92 -31.40
N GLU A 284 1.91 40.19 -32.55
CA GLU A 284 2.77 39.22 -33.19
C GLU A 284 4.02 39.08 -32.34
N SER A 285 4.02 38.08 -31.45
CA SER A 285 5.17 37.51 -30.72
C SER A 285 6.25 38.51 -30.27
N THR A 286 5.97 39.33 -29.26
CA THR A 286 7.01 39.86 -28.40
C THR A 286 7.52 38.81 -27.42
N GLU A 287 8.78 38.87 -26.96
CA GLU A 287 9.40 37.86 -26.04
C GLU A 287 8.58 37.57 -24.78
N GLN A 288 7.77 38.56 -24.31
CA GLN A 288 6.87 38.39 -23.16
C GLN A 288 5.61 37.56 -23.51
N ALA A 289 5.07 37.76 -24.73
CA ALA A 289 3.94 36.94 -25.24
C ALA A 289 4.33 35.47 -25.45
N GLU A 290 5.58 35.19 -25.82
CA GLU A 290 6.10 33.80 -25.93
C GLU A 290 6.16 33.07 -24.57
N VAL A 291 6.45 33.75 -23.47
CA VAL A 291 6.41 33.15 -22.11
C VAL A 291 4.98 32.86 -21.70
N ALA A 292 4.05 33.77 -21.98
CA ALA A 292 2.63 33.60 -21.70
C ALA A 292 1.98 32.50 -22.61
N THR A 293 2.54 32.25 -23.80
CA THR A 293 2.00 31.31 -24.80
C THR A 293 2.82 30.01 -24.96
N ALA A 294 3.86 29.78 -24.17
CA ALA A 294 4.71 28.56 -24.24
C ALA A 294 3.91 27.27 -24.00
N SER A 295 2.95 26.97 -24.84
CA SER A 295 2.14 25.79 -24.96
C SER A 295 2.49 25.08 -26.27
N LEU A 296 2.37 23.75 -26.32
CA LEU A 296 2.43 22.97 -27.57
C LEU A 296 1.45 23.47 -28.63
N ASP A 297 0.38 24.14 -28.20
CA ASP A 297 -0.54 24.92 -29.02
C ASP A 297 -0.12 26.40 -28.99
N LYS A 298 0.75 26.81 -29.90
CA LYS A 298 1.45 28.12 -29.99
C LYS A 298 0.56 29.37 -30.01
N LYS A 299 -0.74 29.29 -29.81
CA LYS A 299 -1.68 30.40 -30.00
C LYS A 299 -2.68 30.66 -28.87
N MET A 300 -2.78 29.79 -27.82
CA MET A 300 -3.76 30.00 -26.76
C MET A 300 -3.10 30.50 -25.48
N PRO A 301 -3.47 31.70 -24.96
CA PRO A 301 -2.95 32.21 -23.69
C PRO A 301 -3.27 31.27 -22.54
N ARG A 302 -2.25 30.88 -21.76
CA ARG A 302 -2.43 29.90 -20.67
C ARG A 302 -3.37 30.38 -19.59
N ARG A 303 -3.37 31.69 -19.29
CA ARG A 303 -4.22 32.28 -18.24
C ARG A 303 -5.73 32.07 -18.47
N TYR A 304 -6.16 31.75 -19.69
CA TYR A 304 -7.56 31.49 -20.04
C TYR A 304 -7.91 30.02 -20.18
N LYS A 305 -6.98 29.12 -19.91
CA LYS A 305 -7.27 27.67 -19.94
C LYS A 305 -8.15 27.27 -18.76
N VAL A 306 -8.90 26.19 -18.95
CA VAL A 306 -9.59 25.47 -17.88
C VAL A 306 -8.82 24.17 -17.65
N ASN A 307 -8.23 24.01 -16.47
CA ASN A 307 -7.52 22.80 -16.10
C ASN A 307 -8.46 21.83 -15.39
N VAL A 308 -8.92 20.81 -16.11
CA VAL A 308 -9.79 19.76 -15.55
C VAL A 308 -8.92 18.76 -14.81
N ILE A 309 -8.96 18.79 -13.49
CA ILE A 309 -8.20 17.93 -12.60
C ILE A 309 -8.79 16.53 -12.54
N VAL A 310 -10.13 16.47 -12.37
CA VAL A 310 -10.89 15.22 -12.35
C VAL A 310 -12.12 15.40 -13.21
N SER A 311 -12.35 14.44 -14.10
CA SER A 311 -13.60 14.33 -14.86
C SER A 311 -14.10 12.90 -14.77
N GLN A 312 -15.29 12.72 -14.21
CA GLN A 312 -15.92 11.43 -14.06
C GLN A 312 -16.67 11.07 -15.35
N LYS A 313 -16.31 9.94 -15.96
CA LYS A 313 -16.91 9.51 -17.24
C LYS A 313 -18.15 8.63 -17.05
N GLU A 314 -18.16 7.83 -15.98
CA GLU A 314 -19.20 6.84 -15.71
C GLU A 314 -19.97 7.20 -14.44
N ASP A 315 -21.20 6.70 -14.32
CA ASP A 315 -22.05 6.84 -13.15
C ASP A 315 -21.83 5.70 -12.16
N THR A 316 -20.57 5.39 -11.93
CA THR A 316 -20.12 4.33 -11.05
C THR A 316 -19.22 4.89 -9.97
N LEU A 317 -19.20 4.23 -8.82
CA LEU A 317 -18.32 4.60 -7.71
C LEU A 317 -16.86 4.65 -8.19
N PRO A 318 -16.14 5.76 -8.01
CA PRO A 318 -14.72 5.83 -8.33
C PRO A 318 -13.93 4.88 -7.43
N ILE A 319 -13.36 3.83 -8.00
CA ILE A 319 -12.50 2.87 -7.29
C ILE A 319 -11.09 3.04 -7.82
N VAL A 320 -10.22 3.58 -6.99
CA VAL A 320 -8.81 3.82 -7.34
C VAL A 320 -7.91 2.92 -6.52
N VAL A 321 -7.01 2.23 -7.19
CA VAL A 321 -5.96 1.45 -6.54
C VAL A 321 -4.63 2.16 -6.77
N GLU A 322 -3.97 2.55 -5.69
CA GLU A 322 -2.65 3.16 -5.76
C GLU A 322 -1.57 2.15 -5.38
N GLU A 323 -0.78 1.77 -6.38
CA GLU A 323 0.27 0.76 -6.22
C GLU A 323 1.56 1.32 -5.60
N ASN A 324 1.81 2.60 -5.83
CA ASN A 324 3.01 3.28 -5.35
C ASN A 324 2.64 4.61 -4.68
N PRO A 325 2.15 4.57 -3.44
CA PRO A 325 1.58 5.71 -2.73
C PRO A 325 2.66 6.69 -2.24
N ASN A 326 3.34 7.37 -3.16
CA ASN A 326 4.23 8.47 -2.79
C ASN A 326 3.45 9.79 -2.66
N TYR A 327 4.09 10.84 -2.12
CA TYR A 327 3.41 12.10 -1.84
C TYR A 327 2.78 12.71 -3.09
N HIS A 328 3.50 12.77 -4.21
CA HIS A 328 3.00 13.33 -5.46
C HIS A 328 1.88 12.48 -6.09
N SER A 329 2.00 11.15 -6.03
CA SER A 329 0.98 10.26 -6.57
C SER A 329 -0.34 10.34 -5.81
N LEU A 330 -0.30 10.64 -4.51
CA LEU A 330 -1.49 10.74 -3.66
C LEU A 330 -2.12 12.12 -3.68
N PHE A 331 -1.32 13.16 -3.37
CA PHE A 331 -1.81 14.53 -3.16
C PHE A 331 -1.78 15.38 -4.43
N GLY A 332 -1.21 14.85 -5.52
CA GLY A 332 -0.96 15.64 -6.71
C GLY A 332 0.21 16.62 -6.52
N TYR A 333 0.52 17.34 -7.57
CA TYR A 333 1.64 18.28 -7.57
C TYR A 333 1.45 19.36 -8.65
N VAL A 334 2.24 20.40 -8.55
CA VAL A 334 2.29 21.44 -9.57
C VAL A 334 3.60 21.27 -10.34
N GLU A 335 3.47 21.01 -11.66
CA GLU A 335 4.64 20.90 -12.54
C GLU A 335 5.29 22.29 -12.71
N THR A 336 6.58 22.30 -12.90
CA THR A 336 7.32 23.45 -13.35
C THR A 336 7.73 23.26 -14.80
N ALA A 337 7.65 24.32 -15.61
CA ALA A 337 8.15 24.32 -16.97
C ALA A 337 9.31 25.31 -17.09
N THR A 338 10.29 25.00 -17.93
CA THR A 338 11.44 25.89 -18.20
C THR A 338 11.33 26.42 -19.62
N PHE A 339 11.41 27.75 -19.72
CA PHE A 339 11.44 28.44 -21.01
C PHE A 339 12.62 29.43 -21.03
N LYS A 340 13.49 29.33 -22.02
CA LYS A 340 14.72 30.19 -22.17
C LYS A 340 15.51 30.34 -20.84
N GLY A 341 15.60 29.27 -20.04
CA GLY A 341 16.33 29.26 -18.76
C GLY A 341 15.55 29.80 -17.55
N THR A 342 14.35 30.32 -17.74
CA THR A 342 13.47 30.76 -16.64
C THR A 342 12.48 29.65 -16.28
N VAL A 343 12.45 29.28 -15.00
CA VAL A 343 11.47 28.32 -14.47
C VAL A 343 10.19 29.06 -14.12
N PHE A 344 9.05 28.55 -14.60
CA PHE A 344 7.74 29.11 -14.30
C PHE A 344 6.74 28.00 -13.97
N THR A 345 5.68 28.37 -13.29
CA THR A 345 4.55 27.49 -13.00
C THR A 345 3.24 28.27 -13.16
N ASP A 346 2.18 27.58 -13.48
CA ASP A 346 0.83 28.11 -13.53
C ASP A 346 -0.22 27.03 -13.18
N PHE A 347 -1.47 27.44 -12.99
CA PHE A 347 -2.55 26.51 -12.62
C PHE A 347 -2.85 25.43 -13.67
N SER A 348 -2.45 25.59 -14.94
CA SER A 348 -2.62 24.59 -16.00
C SER A 348 -1.63 23.43 -15.85
N LEU A 349 -0.61 23.60 -15.01
CA LEU A 349 0.41 22.60 -14.68
C LEU A 349 0.09 21.81 -13.40
N ILE A 350 -1.05 22.07 -12.76
CA ILE A 350 -1.53 21.28 -11.62
C ILE A 350 -1.96 19.89 -12.11
N ARG A 351 -1.45 18.83 -11.43
CA ARG A 351 -1.73 17.42 -11.72
C ARG A 351 -2.44 16.77 -10.56
N ALA A 352 -3.49 16.01 -10.89
CA ALA A 352 -4.27 15.26 -9.91
C ALA A 352 -3.48 14.09 -9.31
N GLY A 353 -3.60 13.91 -7.99
CA GLY A 353 -3.21 12.67 -7.33
C GLY A 353 -4.37 11.67 -7.21
N SER A 354 -4.07 10.49 -6.62
CA SER A 354 -5.04 9.42 -6.44
C SER A 354 -6.20 9.81 -5.53
N LEU A 355 -5.96 10.66 -4.51
CA LEU A 355 -7.02 11.20 -3.65
C LEU A 355 -8.01 12.06 -4.43
N HIS A 356 -7.54 12.83 -5.41
CA HIS A 356 -8.41 13.60 -6.28
C HIS A 356 -9.26 12.67 -7.17
N ARG A 357 -8.64 11.65 -7.77
CA ARG A 357 -9.33 10.69 -8.65
C ARG A 357 -10.35 9.83 -7.90
N ALA A 358 -10.06 9.52 -6.63
CA ALA A 358 -10.93 8.73 -5.76
C ALA A 358 -12.00 9.55 -5.04
N ASN A 359 -12.03 10.88 -5.23
CA ASN A 359 -12.97 11.76 -4.55
C ASN A 359 -14.41 11.41 -4.91
N GLY A 360 -15.26 11.21 -3.91
CA GLY A 360 -16.61 10.65 -4.04
C GLY A 360 -16.65 9.12 -4.09
N GLY A 361 -15.52 8.43 -3.84
CA GLY A 361 -15.39 6.98 -3.97
C GLY A 361 -14.44 6.33 -2.97
N VAL A 362 -13.65 5.37 -3.45
CA VAL A 362 -12.78 4.51 -2.63
C VAL A 362 -11.35 4.52 -3.15
N LEU A 363 -10.40 4.70 -2.24
CA LEU A 363 -8.97 4.57 -2.52
C LEU A 363 -8.39 3.39 -1.74
N LEU A 364 -7.76 2.48 -2.47
CA LEU A 364 -7.16 1.25 -1.94
C LEU A 364 -5.63 1.36 -2.01
N MET A 365 -4.96 1.08 -0.89
CA MET A 365 -3.50 1.17 -0.77
C MET A 365 -2.93 0.09 0.15
N ASP A 366 -1.68 -0.25 -0.04
CA ASP A 366 -0.92 -1.09 0.90
C ASP A 366 -0.40 -0.24 2.06
N ALA A 367 -0.67 -0.67 3.30
CA ALA A 367 -0.31 0.07 4.50
C ALA A 367 1.20 0.23 4.67
N VAL A 368 1.97 -0.84 4.38
CA VAL A 368 3.43 -0.82 4.52
C VAL A 368 4.02 0.18 3.53
N LYS A 369 3.57 0.15 2.27
CA LYS A 369 4.02 1.09 1.25
C LYS A 369 3.71 2.55 1.59
N VAL A 370 2.55 2.81 2.22
CA VAL A 370 2.19 4.16 2.71
C VAL A 370 3.14 4.61 3.82
N LEU A 371 3.47 3.70 4.75
CA LEU A 371 4.33 4.00 5.90
C LEU A 371 5.82 4.12 5.52
N GLU A 372 6.27 3.43 4.49
CA GLU A 372 7.64 3.51 3.98
C GLU A 372 7.96 4.84 3.29
N GLN A 373 6.93 5.57 2.83
CA GLN A 373 7.14 6.83 2.12
C GLN A 373 7.14 8.02 3.09
N PRO A 374 8.17 8.85 3.05
CA PRO A 374 8.25 10.03 3.91
C PRO A 374 7.05 10.97 3.72
N TYR A 375 6.52 11.49 4.82
CA TYR A 375 5.43 12.48 4.89
C TYR A 375 4.06 12.03 4.35
N VAL A 376 3.96 10.85 3.72
CA VAL A 376 2.72 10.36 3.11
C VAL A 376 1.67 10.08 4.17
N TRP A 377 2.04 9.40 5.23
CA TRP A 377 1.13 9.06 6.32
C TRP A 377 0.60 10.32 7.03
N GLU A 378 1.47 11.26 7.36
CA GLU A 378 1.08 12.53 7.99
C GLU A 378 0.21 13.39 7.07
N GLY A 379 0.54 13.45 5.78
CA GLY A 379 -0.26 14.12 4.76
C GLY A 379 -1.66 13.50 4.63
N LEU A 380 -1.74 12.16 4.65
CA LEU A 380 -3.01 11.42 4.57
C LEU A 380 -3.90 11.71 5.78
N LYS A 381 -3.34 11.64 7.01
CA LYS A 381 -4.07 11.99 8.23
C LYS A 381 -4.61 13.43 8.19
N ARG A 382 -3.78 14.38 7.77
CA ARG A 382 -4.17 15.80 7.61
C ARG A 382 -5.33 15.95 6.62
N ALA A 383 -5.24 15.33 5.44
CA ALA A 383 -6.28 15.39 4.42
C ALA A 383 -7.61 14.79 4.90
N LEU A 384 -7.56 13.64 5.57
CA LEU A 384 -8.75 12.97 6.12
C LEU A 384 -9.40 13.77 7.25
N ARG A 385 -8.62 14.43 8.11
CA ARG A 385 -9.15 15.28 9.19
C ARG A 385 -9.76 16.58 8.68
N SER A 386 -9.04 17.29 7.81
CA SER A 386 -9.51 18.56 7.25
C SER A 386 -10.64 18.38 6.24
N ARG A 387 -10.79 17.19 5.64
CA ARG A 387 -11.63 16.93 4.48
C ARG A 387 -11.33 17.87 3.31
N GLN A 388 -10.07 18.19 3.12
CA GLN A 388 -9.60 19.07 2.07
C GLN A 388 -8.30 18.57 1.47
N LEU A 389 -8.17 18.71 0.17
CA LEU A 389 -6.93 18.47 -0.57
C LEU A 389 -6.32 19.81 -0.96
N SER A 390 -5.16 20.11 -0.43
CA SER A 390 -4.34 21.25 -0.80
C SER A 390 -3.07 20.80 -1.50
N PHE A 391 -2.66 21.54 -2.53
CA PHE A 391 -1.39 21.30 -3.22
C PHE A 391 -0.24 21.97 -2.45
N THR A 392 0.16 21.35 -1.34
CA THR A 392 1.35 21.78 -0.63
C THR A 392 2.55 21.09 -1.27
N SER A 393 3.53 21.83 -1.76
CA SER A 393 4.74 21.19 -2.28
C SER A 393 5.51 20.54 -1.13
N LEU A 394 6.02 19.34 -1.34
CA LEU A 394 6.88 18.63 -0.38
C LEU A 394 8.11 19.50 -0.02
N GLU A 395 8.58 20.28 -0.99
CA GLU A 395 9.68 21.24 -0.84
C GLU A 395 9.37 22.32 0.19
N LYS A 396 8.11 22.80 0.27
CA LYS A 396 7.70 23.75 1.32
C LYS A 396 7.67 23.11 2.72
N GLU A 397 7.40 21.84 2.82
CA GLU A 397 7.43 21.14 4.11
C GLU A 397 8.85 20.76 4.56
N VAL A 398 9.76 20.53 3.60
CA VAL A 398 11.13 20.04 3.87
C VAL A 398 12.16 21.16 3.82
N THR A 399 11.99 22.17 2.93
CA THR A 399 12.96 23.25 2.75
C THR A 399 12.29 24.61 2.88
N LEU A 400 12.85 25.47 3.74
CA LEU A 400 12.46 26.88 3.93
C LEU A 400 12.77 27.79 2.72
N THR A 401 13.25 27.26 1.61
CA THR A 401 13.62 28.02 0.41
C THR A 401 12.44 28.13 -0.54
N GLY A 402 11.88 29.33 -0.59
CA GLY A 402 10.72 29.68 -1.41
C GLY A 402 11.03 29.73 -2.92
N ALA A 403 10.80 28.67 -3.64
CA ALA A 403 10.51 28.74 -5.06
C ALA A 403 9.14 29.41 -5.29
N VAL A 404 8.93 30.05 -6.45
CA VAL A 404 7.64 30.62 -6.84
C VAL A 404 6.57 29.53 -6.79
N SER A 405 5.71 29.55 -5.76
CA SER A 405 4.74 28.51 -5.50
C SER A 405 3.34 29.08 -5.67
N LEU A 406 2.51 28.34 -6.38
CA LEU A 406 1.07 28.57 -6.39
C LEU A 406 0.48 28.14 -5.05
N ASP A 407 -0.63 28.78 -4.68
CA ASP A 407 -1.46 28.43 -3.54
C ASP A 407 -2.90 28.20 -4.02
N PRO A 408 -3.18 27.08 -4.70
CA PRO A 408 -4.48 26.78 -5.25
C PRO A 408 -5.52 26.61 -4.14
N GLU A 409 -6.74 27.08 -4.40
CA GLU A 409 -7.87 26.83 -3.51
C GLU A 409 -8.03 25.33 -3.24
N PRO A 410 -8.19 24.88 -1.97
CA PRO A 410 -8.29 23.47 -1.65
C PRO A 410 -9.58 22.84 -2.17
N ILE A 411 -9.48 21.59 -2.62
CA ILE A 411 -10.62 20.79 -3.08
C ILE A 411 -11.22 20.03 -1.88
N PRO A 412 -12.52 20.13 -1.62
CA PRO A 412 -13.18 19.28 -0.62
C PRO A 412 -12.97 17.80 -0.90
N LEU A 413 -12.64 17.03 0.13
CA LEU A 413 -12.34 15.59 0.05
C LEU A 413 -13.46 14.77 0.72
N ASP A 414 -14.05 13.90 -0.05
CA ASP A 414 -14.94 12.84 0.42
C ASP A 414 -14.49 11.51 -0.17
N VAL A 415 -13.74 10.74 0.59
CA VAL A 415 -13.13 9.48 0.14
C VAL A 415 -13.14 8.46 1.25
N LYS A 416 -13.40 7.21 0.91
CA LYS A 416 -13.24 6.06 1.77
C LYS A 416 -11.86 5.43 1.49
N ILE A 417 -11.01 5.33 2.51
CA ILE A 417 -9.70 4.70 2.40
C ILE A 417 -9.77 3.24 2.85
N ILE A 418 -9.18 2.35 2.07
CA ILE A 418 -8.98 0.95 2.46
C ILE A 418 -7.47 0.67 2.44
N LEU A 419 -6.91 0.42 3.61
CA LEU A 419 -5.52 0.00 3.77
C LEU A 419 -5.45 -1.53 3.89
N PHE A 420 -4.55 -2.14 3.13
CA PHE A 420 -4.23 -3.56 3.27
C PHE A 420 -2.95 -3.72 4.08
N GLY A 421 -2.98 -4.59 5.08
CA GLY A 421 -1.80 -4.88 5.88
C GLY A 421 -1.93 -6.20 6.62
N ASP A 422 -0.86 -6.53 7.34
CA ASP A 422 -0.82 -7.66 8.25
C ASP A 422 -1.20 -7.21 9.68
N TYR A 423 -1.31 -8.20 10.56
CA TYR A 423 -1.66 -7.97 11.96
C TYR A 423 -0.56 -7.21 12.72
N ARG A 424 0.71 -7.44 12.38
CA ARG A 424 1.85 -6.76 13.02
C ARG A 424 1.83 -5.27 12.72
N THR A 425 1.66 -4.89 11.45
CA THR A 425 1.57 -3.48 11.03
C THR A 425 0.36 -2.79 11.68
N TYR A 426 -0.78 -3.50 11.76
CA TYR A 426 -1.96 -2.99 12.46
C TYR A 426 -1.69 -2.70 13.93
N GLN A 427 -1.06 -3.63 14.65
CA GLN A 427 -0.70 -3.44 16.07
C GLN A 427 0.26 -2.28 16.26
N LEU A 428 1.27 -2.13 15.39
CA LEU A 428 2.19 -0.99 15.45
C LEU A 428 1.45 0.33 15.27
N LEU A 429 0.55 0.45 14.31
CA LEU A 429 -0.27 1.64 14.10
C LEU A 429 -1.17 1.93 15.32
N GLN A 430 -1.85 0.92 15.86
CA GLN A 430 -2.69 1.06 17.05
C GLN A 430 -1.92 1.51 18.28
N HIS A 431 -0.67 1.07 18.42
CA HIS A 431 0.13 1.37 19.61
C HIS A 431 0.85 2.72 19.52
N TYR A 432 1.39 3.05 18.34
CA TYR A 432 2.27 4.22 18.16
C TYR A 432 1.57 5.44 17.56
N ASP A 433 0.40 5.28 16.93
CA ASP A 433 -0.34 6.40 16.34
C ASP A 433 -1.73 6.56 16.98
N ALA A 434 -1.84 7.55 17.86
CA ALA A 434 -3.09 7.82 18.58
C ALA A 434 -4.27 8.21 17.66
N GLU A 435 -3.99 8.72 16.46
CA GLU A 435 -5.01 9.16 15.50
C GLU A 435 -5.52 8.02 14.62
N PHE A 436 -4.75 6.94 14.53
CA PHE A 436 -5.10 5.82 13.66
C PHE A 436 -6.48 5.24 13.97
N GLY A 437 -6.79 5.00 15.25
CA GLY A 437 -8.08 4.46 15.67
C GLY A 437 -9.27 5.39 15.45
N GLU A 438 -9.04 6.70 15.32
CA GLU A 438 -10.09 7.67 14.98
C GLU A 438 -10.37 7.71 13.46
N LEU A 439 -9.34 7.50 12.65
CA LEU A 439 -9.41 7.57 11.19
C LEU A 439 -9.76 6.24 10.53
N PHE A 440 -9.39 5.10 11.16
CA PHE A 440 -9.62 3.74 10.67
C PHE A 440 -10.40 2.91 11.68
N ARG A 441 -11.68 3.26 11.86
CA ARG A 441 -12.55 2.64 12.87
C ARG A 441 -13.04 1.24 12.49
N VAL A 442 -12.91 0.85 11.24
CA VAL A 442 -13.39 -0.45 10.78
C VAL A 442 -12.20 -1.35 10.44
N THR A 443 -12.18 -2.49 11.10
CA THR A 443 -11.22 -3.56 10.81
C THR A 443 -11.92 -4.66 10.04
N ALA A 444 -11.48 -4.92 8.82
CA ALA A 444 -11.88 -6.08 8.05
C ALA A 444 -10.85 -7.19 8.27
N ASP A 445 -11.15 -8.10 9.21
CA ASP A 445 -10.26 -9.18 9.60
C ASP A 445 -10.52 -10.41 8.76
N PHE A 446 -9.51 -10.81 7.96
CA PHE A 446 -9.57 -11.93 7.04
C PHE A 446 -9.11 -13.20 7.72
N GLU A 447 -9.96 -14.22 7.70
CA GLU A 447 -9.67 -15.55 8.24
C GLU A 447 -8.61 -16.26 7.38
N ASP A 448 -7.68 -16.94 8.04
CA ASP A 448 -6.68 -17.79 7.37
C ASP A 448 -7.27 -19.15 6.98
N GLU A 449 -8.32 -19.58 7.67
CA GLU A 449 -8.89 -20.92 7.61
C GLU A 449 -10.42 -20.86 7.75
N MET A 450 -11.09 -21.87 7.22
CA MET A 450 -12.52 -22.11 7.46
C MET A 450 -12.79 -23.56 7.90
N LYS A 451 -13.90 -23.79 8.58
CA LYS A 451 -14.32 -25.15 8.97
C LYS A 451 -14.58 -26.00 7.73
N ARG A 452 -14.10 -27.23 7.75
CA ARG A 452 -14.32 -28.24 6.70
C ARG A 452 -15.64 -28.94 6.95
N THR A 453 -16.62 -28.70 6.11
CA THR A 453 -17.94 -29.33 6.09
C THR A 453 -18.30 -29.68 4.64
N ALA A 454 -19.33 -30.44 4.40
CA ALA A 454 -19.80 -30.75 3.04
C ALA A 454 -20.13 -29.47 2.24
N ASP A 455 -20.75 -28.48 2.88
CA ASP A 455 -21.09 -27.22 2.24
C ASP A 455 -19.83 -26.36 1.94
N SER A 456 -18.87 -26.32 2.87
CA SER A 456 -17.62 -25.60 2.64
C SER A 456 -16.73 -26.25 1.59
N GLU A 457 -16.70 -27.61 1.49
CA GLU A 457 -16.03 -28.32 0.41
C GLU A 457 -16.63 -27.96 -0.96
N MET A 458 -17.97 -27.82 -1.03
CA MET A 458 -18.65 -27.36 -2.23
C MET A 458 -18.26 -25.92 -2.61
N HIS A 459 -18.30 -24.98 -1.65
CA HIS A 459 -17.86 -23.61 -1.88
C HIS A 459 -16.39 -23.55 -2.30
N TYR A 460 -15.57 -24.40 -1.70
CA TYR A 460 -14.16 -24.51 -2.07
C TYR A 460 -13.94 -25.06 -3.49
N ALA A 461 -14.76 -26.03 -3.92
CA ALA A 461 -14.73 -26.52 -5.30
C ALA A 461 -15.11 -25.41 -6.31
N ARG A 462 -16.08 -24.57 -5.98
CA ARG A 462 -16.45 -23.38 -6.78
C ARG A 462 -15.35 -22.32 -6.74
N PHE A 463 -14.65 -22.14 -5.62
CA PHE A 463 -13.49 -21.27 -5.52
C PHE A 463 -12.34 -21.74 -6.43
N ILE A 464 -12.04 -23.05 -6.45
CA ILE A 464 -11.10 -23.66 -7.40
C ILE A 464 -11.54 -23.38 -8.85
N SER A 465 -12.85 -23.55 -9.14
CA SER A 465 -13.40 -23.26 -10.46
C SER A 465 -13.19 -21.81 -10.88
N SER A 466 -13.38 -20.84 -9.96
CA SER A 466 -13.12 -19.44 -10.23
C SER A 466 -11.66 -19.17 -10.58
N ILE A 467 -10.71 -19.74 -9.84
CA ILE A 467 -9.27 -19.56 -10.12
C ILE A 467 -8.93 -20.15 -11.50
N VAL A 468 -9.46 -21.34 -11.80
CA VAL A 468 -9.25 -22.00 -13.10
C VAL A 468 -9.78 -21.15 -14.25
N HIS A 469 -10.98 -20.59 -14.10
CA HIS A 469 -11.62 -19.75 -15.10
C HIS A 469 -10.88 -18.42 -15.30
N ASP A 470 -10.59 -17.70 -14.21
CA ASP A 470 -9.93 -16.38 -14.24
C ASP A 470 -8.52 -16.44 -14.87
N ASN A 471 -7.86 -17.60 -14.78
CA ASN A 471 -6.51 -17.79 -15.33
C ASN A 471 -6.47 -18.62 -16.63
N ASN A 472 -7.62 -18.93 -17.25
CA ASN A 472 -7.71 -19.74 -18.49
C ASN A 472 -6.93 -21.06 -18.41
N MET A 473 -7.08 -21.80 -17.31
CA MET A 473 -6.44 -23.09 -17.09
C MET A 473 -7.31 -24.26 -17.62
N LEU A 474 -6.72 -25.43 -17.73
CA LEU A 474 -7.47 -26.67 -17.92
C LEU A 474 -8.39 -26.92 -16.73
N HIS A 475 -9.58 -27.42 -16.98
CA HIS A 475 -10.51 -27.77 -15.91
C HIS A 475 -9.99 -28.95 -15.07
N CYS A 476 -10.25 -28.90 -13.75
CA CYS A 476 -9.93 -30.00 -12.84
C CYS A 476 -11.03 -31.08 -12.89
N ASP A 477 -10.65 -32.34 -12.92
CA ASP A 477 -11.60 -33.41 -12.67
C ASP A 477 -11.97 -33.52 -11.18
N ARG A 478 -13.01 -34.28 -10.82
CA ARG A 478 -13.50 -34.42 -9.45
C ARG A 478 -12.42 -34.89 -8.48
N LYS A 479 -11.53 -35.79 -8.90
CA LYS A 479 -10.45 -36.33 -8.07
C LYS A 479 -9.36 -35.28 -7.82
N ALA A 480 -9.07 -34.42 -8.79
CA ALA A 480 -8.14 -33.30 -8.61
C ALA A 480 -8.72 -32.28 -7.64
N ILE A 481 -10.02 -31.95 -7.73
CA ILE A 481 -10.68 -31.07 -6.77
C ILE A 481 -10.56 -31.64 -5.36
N ALA A 482 -10.89 -32.89 -5.17
CA ALA A 482 -10.76 -33.57 -3.87
C ALA A 482 -9.34 -33.53 -3.34
N ARG A 483 -8.34 -33.81 -4.20
CA ARG A 483 -6.92 -33.76 -3.80
C ARG A 483 -6.44 -32.37 -3.40
N ILE A 484 -6.96 -31.33 -4.02
CA ILE A 484 -6.65 -29.92 -3.66
C ILE A 484 -7.32 -29.57 -2.31
N ILE A 485 -8.56 -30.01 -2.08
CA ILE A 485 -9.27 -29.85 -0.79
C ILE A 485 -8.48 -30.53 0.33
N GLU A 486 -8.03 -31.76 0.14
CA GLU A 486 -7.20 -32.50 1.09
C GLU A 486 -5.88 -31.78 1.37
N HIS A 487 -5.22 -31.28 0.32
CA HIS A 487 -3.99 -30.49 0.49
C HIS A 487 -4.25 -29.19 1.25
N SER A 488 -5.40 -28.57 1.04
CA SER A 488 -5.82 -27.37 1.79
C SER A 488 -5.97 -27.66 3.29
N SER A 489 -6.53 -28.83 3.67
CA SER A 489 -6.57 -29.26 5.08
C SER A 489 -5.17 -29.53 5.65
N ARG A 490 -4.27 -30.10 4.85
CA ARG A 490 -2.87 -30.26 5.25
C ARG A 490 -2.20 -28.90 5.53
N GLN A 491 -2.46 -27.90 4.67
CA GLN A 491 -1.93 -26.53 4.88
C GLN A 491 -2.55 -25.84 6.10
N ALA A 492 -3.81 -26.11 6.40
CA ALA A 492 -4.46 -25.63 7.62
C ALA A 492 -3.93 -26.33 8.89
N GLY A 493 -3.22 -27.46 8.75
CA GLY A 493 -2.75 -28.27 9.88
C GLY A 493 -3.87 -28.88 10.72
N ASP A 494 -5.07 -29.06 10.13
CA ASP A 494 -6.26 -29.57 10.81
C ASP A 494 -7.19 -30.27 9.81
N GLN A 495 -7.57 -31.51 10.11
CA GLN A 495 -8.49 -32.33 9.27
C GLN A 495 -9.85 -31.64 9.08
N GLY A 496 -10.31 -30.93 10.08
CA GLY A 496 -11.59 -30.24 10.13
C GLY A 496 -11.58 -28.82 9.57
N LYS A 497 -10.48 -28.40 8.95
CA LYS A 497 -10.34 -27.05 8.41
C LYS A 497 -9.80 -27.05 6.97
N LEU A 498 -10.05 -25.95 6.28
CA LEU A 498 -9.52 -25.67 4.94
C LEU A 498 -8.80 -24.32 4.96
N SER A 499 -7.60 -24.26 4.37
CA SER A 499 -6.84 -23.03 4.22
C SER A 499 -7.50 -22.10 3.22
N LEU A 500 -7.60 -20.82 3.54
CA LEU A 500 -8.11 -19.75 2.66
C LEU A 500 -6.98 -19.01 1.92
N HIS A 501 -5.76 -19.54 1.96
CA HIS A 501 -4.61 -18.90 1.33
C HIS A 501 -4.68 -19.05 -0.21
N SER A 502 -5.42 -18.15 -0.84
CA SER A 502 -5.76 -18.21 -2.28
C SER A 502 -4.53 -18.24 -3.20
N ALA A 503 -3.44 -17.58 -2.81
CA ALA A 503 -2.21 -17.57 -3.61
C ALA A 503 -1.56 -18.96 -3.68
N HIS A 504 -1.54 -19.74 -2.57
CA HIS A 504 -1.00 -21.10 -2.58
C HIS A 504 -1.82 -22.03 -3.48
N ILE A 505 -3.14 -21.95 -3.38
CA ILE A 505 -4.03 -22.76 -4.22
C ILE A 505 -3.91 -22.38 -5.70
N ALA A 506 -3.85 -21.06 -6.00
CA ALA A 506 -3.65 -20.61 -7.37
C ALA A 506 -2.29 -21.05 -7.94
N ASN A 507 -1.23 -21.05 -7.12
CA ASN A 507 0.08 -21.53 -7.55
C ASN A 507 0.08 -23.04 -7.80
N LEU A 508 -0.50 -23.83 -6.90
CA LEU A 508 -0.66 -25.28 -7.07
C LEU A 508 -1.43 -25.61 -8.37
N LEU A 509 -2.52 -24.87 -8.63
CA LEU A 509 -3.31 -25.04 -9.86
C LEU A 509 -2.51 -24.69 -11.12
N ARG A 510 -1.71 -23.61 -11.12
CA ARG A 510 -0.84 -23.25 -12.24
C ARG A 510 0.19 -24.33 -12.53
N GLU A 511 0.84 -24.87 -11.51
CA GLU A 511 1.81 -25.95 -11.66
C GLU A 511 1.16 -27.26 -12.10
N SER A 512 0.00 -27.61 -11.52
CA SER A 512 -0.77 -28.77 -11.95
C SER A 512 -1.23 -28.67 -13.41
N ASN A 513 -1.62 -27.46 -13.84
CA ASN A 513 -1.96 -27.17 -15.23
C ASN A 513 -0.74 -27.32 -16.17
N TYR A 514 0.45 -26.86 -15.72
CA TYR A 514 1.68 -27.07 -16.48
C TYR A 514 1.99 -28.57 -16.66
N VAL A 515 1.91 -29.35 -15.60
CA VAL A 515 2.12 -30.82 -15.65
C VAL A 515 1.08 -31.49 -16.56
N ALA A 516 -0.21 -31.10 -16.43
CA ALA A 516 -1.28 -31.66 -17.27
C ALA A 516 -1.08 -31.37 -18.75
N ARG A 517 -0.67 -30.15 -19.10
CA ARG A 517 -0.35 -29.77 -20.49
C ARG A 517 0.87 -30.54 -21.02
N GLY A 518 1.90 -30.73 -20.20
CA GLY A 518 3.08 -31.51 -20.56
C GLY A 518 2.75 -32.98 -20.90
N SER A 519 1.80 -33.56 -20.20
CA SER A 519 1.26 -34.91 -20.45
C SER A 519 0.17 -34.95 -21.53
N LYS A 520 -0.11 -33.82 -22.21
CA LYS A 520 -1.16 -33.69 -23.24
C LYS A 520 -2.56 -34.09 -22.74
N SER A 521 -2.83 -33.90 -21.45
CA SER A 521 -4.14 -34.14 -20.85
C SER A 521 -5.09 -32.99 -21.14
N ASN A 522 -6.37 -33.27 -21.32
CA ASN A 522 -7.42 -32.25 -21.49
C ASN A 522 -8.00 -31.76 -20.14
N LEU A 523 -7.64 -32.43 -19.04
CA LEU A 523 -8.09 -32.10 -17.69
C LEU A 523 -6.91 -32.17 -16.71
N ILE A 524 -6.94 -31.38 -15.66
CA ILE A 524 -6.09 -31.57 -14.50
C ILE A 524 -6.64 -32.74 -13.68
N ARG A 525 -5.82 -33.75 -13.43
CA ARG A 525 -6.14 -34.94 -12.63
C ARG A 525 -5.41 -34.93 -11.31
N ALA A 526 -5.84 -35.76 -10.34
CA ALA A 526 -5.18 -35.90 -9.04
C ALA A 526 -3.66 -36.18 -9.18
N SER A 527 -3.28 -37.07 -10.13
CA SER A 527 -1.85 -37.36 -10.38
C SER A 527 -1.03 -36.14 -10.82
N HIS A 528 -1.64 -35.18 -11.52
CA HIS A 528 -0.98 -33.95 -11.91
C HIS A 528 -0.79 -33.01 -10.71
N VAL A 529 -1.75 -33.01 -9.77
CA VAL A 529 -1.64 -32.28 -8.50
C VAL A 529 -0.52 -32.88 -7.64
N ASP A 530 -0.49 -34.20 -7.49
CA ASP A 530 0.56 -34.88 -6.74
C ASP A 530 1.95 -34.65 -7.34
N GLN A 531 2.06 -34.70 -8.68
CA GLN A 531 3.33 -34.40 -9.36
C GLN A 531 3.75 -32.94 -9.17
N ALA A 532 2.81 -31.98 -9.17
CA ALA A 532 3.09 -30.58 -8.89
C ALA A 532 3.60 -30.39 -7.45
N LEU A 533 2.95 -31.03 -6.47
CA LEU A 533 3.40 -31.01 -5.07
C LEU A 533 4.79 -31.60 -4.91
N SER A 534 5.07 -32.75 -5.54
CA SER A 534 6.41 -33.37 -5.55
C SER A 534 7.46 -32.44 -6.19
N ASN A 535 7.13 -31.79 -7.29
CA ASN A 535 8.04 -30.82 -7.94
C ASN A 535 8.30 -29.59 -7.06
N GLN A 536 7.29 -29.11 -6.32
CA GLN A 536 7.47 -28.02 -5.35
C GLN A 536 8.43 -28.45 -4.25
N GLN A 537 8.19 -29.62 -3.64
CA GLN A 537 9.06 -30.14 -2.59
C GLN A 537 10.51 -30.33 -3.08
N MET A 538 10.70 -30.89 -4.27
CA MET A 538 12.03 -31.07 -4.85
C MET A 538 12.80 -29.74 -4.99
N ARG A 539 12.13 -28.65 -5.39
CA ARG A 539 12.77 -27.34 -5.57
C ARG A 539 13.26 -26.70 -4.28
N VAL A 540 12.55 -26.93 -3.17
CA VAL A 540 12.84 -26.29 -1.87
C VAL A 540 13.50 -27.26 -0.87
N GLY A 541 13.52 -28.57 -1.17
CA GLY A 541 13.91 -29.65 -0.27
C GLY A 541 15.43 -29.83 -0.07
N ARG A 542 16.30 -29.04 -0.70
CA ARG A 542 17.76 -29.23 -0.63
C ARG A 542 18.31 -29.40 0.79
N LEU A 543 17.80 -28.62 1.76
CA LEU A 543 18.23 -28.75 3.16
C LEU A 543 17.76 -30.07 3.75
N GLN A 544 16.53 -30.49 3.46
CA GLN A 544 16.00 -31.80 3.87
C GLN A 544 16.86 -32.93 3.32
N ASP A 545 17.21 -32.89 2.02
CA ASP A 545 18.06 -33.91 1.41
C ASP A 545 19.44 -33.98 2.09
N SER A 546 20.05 -32.80 2.39
CA SER A 546 21.33 -32.75 3.09
C SER A 546 21.26 -33.34 4.52
N VAL A 547 20.15 -33.08 5.23
CA VAL A 547 19.94 -33.66 6.57
C VAL A 547 19.72 -35.19 6.48
N MET A 548 18.92 -35.64 5.51
CA MET A 548 18.70 -37.08 5.30
C MET A 548 19.95 -37.83 4.88
N GLU A 549 20.85 -37.18 4.12
CA GLU A 549 22.17 -37.74 3.80
C GLU A 549 23.04 -38.02 5.05
N THR A 550 22.96 -37.19 6.11
CA THR A 550 23.69 -37.40 7.35
C THR A 550 23.30 -38.68 8.09
N PHE A 551 22.02 -39.08 7.96
CA PHE A 551 21.54 -40.37 8.47
C PHE A 551 22.02 -41.53 7.57
N THR A 552 22.06 -41.37 6.27
CA THR A 552 22.52 -42.36 5.30
C THR A 552 24.00 -42.70 5.50
N ASN A 553 24.82 -41.67 5.62
CA ASN A 553 26.28 -41.85 5.78
C ASN A 553 26.74 -42.08 7.21
N GLY A 554 25.82 -42.06 8.20
CA GLY A 554 26.10 -42.32 9.61
C GLY A 554 26.75 -41.17 10.37
N THR A 555 26.80 -39.98 9.79
CA THR A 555 27.28 -38.76 10.47
C THR A 555 26.40 -38.41 11.65
N THR A 556 25.06 -38.48 11.46
CA THR A 556 24.08 -38.33 12.54
C THR A 556 23.77 -39.72 13.09
N LEU A 557 24.02 -39.90 14.39
CA LEU A 557 23.84 -41.17 15.10
C LEU A 557 22.39 -41.30 15.52
N ILE A 558 21.68 -42.26 14.90
CA ILE A 558 20.31 -42.61 15.22
C ILE A 558 20.13 -44.13 15.13
N HIS A 559 19.45 -44.73 16.07
CA HIS A 559 19.04 -46.14 16.02
C HIS A 559 17.55 -46.20 15.77
N VAL A 560 17.11 -47.08 14.86
CA VAL A 560 15.71 -47.32 14.53
C VAL A 560 15.31 -48.79 14.81
N ASP A 561 16.18 -49.45 15.56
CA ASP A 561 16.01 -50.84 16.03
C ASP A 561 16.74 -51.05 17.34
N GLY A 562 16.51 -52.18 18.01
CA GLY A 562 17.14 -52.54 19.26
C GLY A 562 16.67 -51.73 20.47
N GLU A 563 17.42 -51.83 21.54
CA GLU A 563 17.11 -51.22 22.84
C GLU A 563 18.33 -50.51 23.45
N ALA A 564 18.10 -49.39 24.16
CA ALA A 564 19.17 -48.64 24.83
C ALA A 564 18.69 -48.04 26.14
N ILE A 565 19.57 -48.00 27.17
CA ILE A 565 19.29 -47.40 28.46
C ILE A 565 19.57 -45.89 28.39
N GLY A 566 18.67 -45.10 28.88
CA GLY A 566 18.82 -43.64 28.94
C GLY A 566 18.82 -42.96 27.56
N GLN A 567 18.32 -43.58 26.52
CA GLN A 567 18.28 -43.06 25.17
C GLN A 567 16.86 -43.11 24.62
N VAL A 568 16.47 -42.06 23.89
CA VAL A 568 15.13 -41.91 23.21
C VAL A 568 15.31 -41.14 21.91
N ASN A 569 14.55 -41.51 20.89
CA ASN A 569 14.41 -40.77 19.65
C ASN A 569 13.31 -39.70 19.80
N ALA A 570 13.71 -38.44 19.93
CA ALA A 570 12.81 -37.28 19.91
C ALA A 570 12.65 -36.77 18.48
N LEU A 571 11.60 -35.99 18.23
CA LEU A 571 11.33 -35.46 16.91
C LEU A 571 11.35 -33.93 16.92
N SER A 572 12.12 -33.35 16.03
CA SER A 572 12.19 -31.92 15.79
C SER A 572 11.64 -31.53 14.41
N VAL A 573 11.32 -30.25 14.24
CA VAL A 573 10.96 -29.65 12.96
C VAL A 573 12.00 -28.60 12.60
N LEU A 574 12.48 -28.68 11.38
CA LEU A 574 13.34 -27.68 10.76
C LEU A 574 12.52 -26.90 9.75
N SER A 575 12.61 -25.58 9.79
CA SER A 575 11.88 -24.68 8.90
C SER A 575 12.83 -23.75 8.15
N THR A 576 12.66 -23.70 6.84
CA THR A 576 13.14 -22.61 5.99
C THR A 576 12.00 -21.64 5.69
N THR A 577 12.24 -20.60 4.92
CA THR A 577 11.19 -19.64 4.55
C THR A 577 9.97 -20.31 3.89
N ASP A 578 10.21 -21.33 3.06
CA ASP A 578 9.19 -21.94 2.19
C ASP A 578 8.99 -23.45 2.39
N HIS A 579 9.75 -24.07 3.28
CA HIS A 579 9.69 -25.51 3.49
C HIS A 579 9.93 -25.88 4.94
N MET A 580 9.12 -26.82 5.42
CA MET A 580 9.18 -27.37 6.76
C MET A 580 9.25 -28.89 6.68
N PHE A 581 10.18 -29.51 7.40
CA PHE A 581 10.36 -30.94 7.46
C PHE A 581 10.78 -31.40 8.84
N GLY A 582 10.50 -32.65 9.18
CA GLY A 582 10.87 -33.27 10.45
C GLY A 582 12.17 -34.05 10.37
N ALA A 583 12.84 -34.20 11.51
CA ALA A 583 13.97 -35.10 11.70
C ALA A 583 14.03 -35.66 13.13
N PRO A 584 14.46 -36.90 13.31
CA PRO A 584 14.70 -37.43 14.65
C PRO A 584 15.99 -36.89 15.23
N ASN A 585 15.98 -36.68 16.55
CA ASN A 585 17.16 -36.33 17.33
C ASN A 585 17.32 -37.32 18.48
N ARG A 586 18.52 -37.80 18.71
CA ARG A 586 18.80 -38.66 19.82
C ARG A 586 18.96 -37.84 21.10
N ILE A 587 18.08 -38.10 22.09
CA ILE A 587 18.20 -37.57 23.44
C ILE A 587 18.82 -38.65 24.31
N THR A 588 19.81 -38.26 25.12
CA THR A 588 20.41 -39.14 26.10
C THR A 588 20.31 -38.53 27.49
N ALA A 589 20.12 -39.40 28.46
CA ALA A 589 20.12 -39.09 29.88
C ALA A 589 21.15 -39.97 30.61
N THR A 590 22.07 -39.31 31.29
CA THR A 590 23.03 -39.98 32.18
C THR A 590 22.82 -39.60 33.63
N THR A 591 23.04 -40.53 34.52
CA THR A 591 22.83 -40.34 35.97
C THR A 591 24.09 -40.57 36.77
N ALA A 592 24.37 -39.67 37.72
CA ALA A 592 25.42 -39.80 38.69
C ALA A 592 24.87 -39.52 40.11
N TYR A 593 25.59 -39.99 41.15
CA TYR A 593 25.21 -39.65 42.52
C TYR A 593 25.24 -38.15 42.73
N GLY A 594 24.17 -37.60 43.32
CA GLY A 594 24.03 -36.14 43.46
C GLY A 594 22.75 -35.72 44.20
N ASP A 595 22.39 -34.45 44.07
CA ASP A 595 21.35 -33.76 44.89
C ASP A 595 19.93 -33.77 44.28
N GLY A 596 19.68 -34.51 43.21
CA GLY A 596 18.38 -34.62 42.57
C GLY A 596 18.15 -33.58 41.49
N GLU A 597 19.19 -32.91 41.02
CA GLU A 597 19.09 -31.91 39.96
C GLU A 597 18.96 -32.54 38.58
N VAL A 598 18.19 -31.93 37.74
CA VAL A 598 18.18 -32.20 36.30
C VAL A 598 18.95 -31.10 35.60
N ILE A 599 20.11 -31.48 35.07
CA ILE A 599 21.01 -30.60 34.35
C ILE A 599 20.68 -30.72 32.85
N ASP A 600 20.18 -29.65 32.28
CA ASP A 600 19.97 -29.50 30.84
C ASP A 600 21.25 -28.90 30.24
N ILE A 601 21.95 -29.66 29.41
CA ILE A 601 23.20 -29.23 28.81
C ILE A 601 22.97 -28.09 27.83
N GLU A 602 21.90 -28.14 27.01
CA GLU A 602 21.54 -27.10 26.04
C GLU A 602 21.31 -25.75 26.71
N ARG A 603 20.64 -25.75 27.87
CA ARG A 603 20.45 -24.52 28.67
C ARG A 603 21.77 -23.97 29.20
N ASN A 604 22.65 -24.83 29.69
CA ASN A 604 23.90 -24.41 30.30
C ASN A 604 24.93 -23.86 29.31
N VAL A 605 24.77 -24.15 28.01
CA VAL A 605 25.60 -23.63 26.90
C VAL A 605 24.88 -22.64 26.00
N ASP A 606 23.78 -22.06 26.48
CA ASP A 606 22.95 -21.07 25.78
C ASP A 606 22.38 -21.52 24.40
N LEU A 607 22.26 -22.84 24.21
CA LEU A 607 21.59 -23.44 23.05
C LEU A 607 20.09 -23.70 23.31
N GLY A 608 19.64 -23.71 24.57
CA GLY A 608 18.26 -23.93 24.98
C GLY A 608 17.49 -22.62 25.02
N GLY A 609 16.43 -22.51 24.21
CA GLY A 609 15.49 -21.38 24.25
C GLY A 609 14.65 -21.37 25.53
N SER A 610 13.92 -20.29 25.75
CA SER A 610 13.11 -20.07 26.96
C SER A 610 11.96 -21.10 27.11
N ILE A 611 11.35 -21.49 25.97
CA ILE A 611 10.25 -22.48 25.97
C ILE A 611 10.79 -23.88 26.28
N HIS A 612 11.95 -24.25 25.72
CA HIS A 612 12.63 -25.50 26.04
C HIS A 612 12.99 -25.55 27.53
N SER A 613 13.64 -24.53 28.08
CA SER A 613 14.00 -24.45 29.51
C SER A 613 12.78 -24.58 30.42
N LYS A 614 11.62 -23.99 30.04
CA LYS A 614 10.35 -24.19 30.74
C LYS A 614 9.92 -25.66 30.70
N GLY A 615 10.03 -26.35 29.58
CA GLY A 615 9.70 -27.77 29.41
C GLY A 615 10.53 -28.65 30.37
N VAL A 616 11.86 -28.40 30.46
CA VAL A 616 12.76 -29.14 31.39
C VAL A 616 12.43 -28.84 32.85
N MET A 617 12.04 -27.63 33.21
CA MET A 617 11.57 -27.31 34.57
C MET A 617 10.27 -28.05 34.93
N ILE A 618 9.34 -28.14 34.00
CA ILE A 618 8.08 -28.90 34.17
C ILE A 618 8.37 -30.39 34.37
N LEU A 619 9.20 -30.98 33.54
CA LEU A 619 9.63 -32.37 33.65
C LEU A 619 10.31 -32.64 34.99
N SER A 620 11.20 -31.75 35.44
CA SER A 620 11.87 -31.86 36.76
C SER A 620 10.86 -31.81 37.91
N ALA A 621 9.84 -30.94 37.83
CA ALA A 621 8.79 -30.87 38.82
C ALA A 621 7.97 -32.17 38.88
N TYR A 622 7.60 -32.73 37.71
CA TYR A 622 6.90 -34.02 37.68
C TYR A 622 7.78 -35.16 38.19
N LEU A 623 9.04 -35.25 37.80
CA LEU A 623 9.99 -36.22 38.30
C LEU A 623 10.08 -36.17 39.83
N SER A 624 10.18 -34.95 40.39
CA SER A 624 10.19 -34.75 41.84
C SER A 624 8.89 -35.18 42.53
N SER A 625 7.75 -35.02 41.87
CA SER A 625 6.44 -35.43 42.39
C SER A 625 6.28 -36.96 42.41
N VAL A 626 6.93 -37.67 41.46
CA VAL A 626 6.89 -39.15 41.35
C VAL A 626 7.90 -39.79 42.32
N PHE A 627 9.14 -39.34 42.33
CA PHE A 627 10.23 -40.01 43.08
C PHE A 627 10.70 -39.29 44.32
N GLY A 628 10.33 -38.04 44.51
CA GLY A 628 10.78 -37.19 45.62
C GLY A 628 9.82 -37.05 46.81
N LYS A 629 8.67 -37.74 46.84
CA LYS A 629 7.65 -37.57 47.90
C LYS A 629 8.14 -37.89 49.28
N THR A 630 8.99 -38.92 49.46
CA THR A 630 9.41 -39.41 50.78
C THR A 630 10.82 -38.98 51.14
N ALA A 631 11.68 -38.72 50.18
CA ALA A 631 13.07 -38.28 50.36
C ALA A 631 13.61 -37.70 49.07
N LYS A 632 14.71 -36.89 49.15
CA LYS A 632 15.40 -36.35 47.99
C LYS A 632 15.84 -37.45 47.00
N VAL A 633 15.75 -37.17 45.70
CA VAL A 633 16.31 -38.05 44.65
C VAL A 633 17.84 -37.98 44.75
N PRO A 634 18.56 -39.11 44.99
CA PRO A 634 19.99 -39.09 45.25
C PRO A 634 20.85 -39.12 43.96
N LEU A 635 20.28 -38.74 42.84
CA LEU A 635 20.94 -38.73 41.52
C LEU A 635 20.80 -37.39 40.84
N THR A 636 21.92 -36.85 40.39
CA THR A 636 21.93 -35.78 39.39
C THR A 636 21.82 -36.40 38.00
N THR A 637 21.00 -35.81 37.17
CA THR A 637 20.71 -36.30 35.79
C THR A 637 21.17 -35.27 34.81
N ASN A 638 21.97 -35.63 33.82
CA ASN A 638 22.35 -34.79 32.68
C ASN A 638 21.55 -35.26 31.47
N ILE A 639 20.88 -34.31 30.81
CA ILE A 639 20.10 -34.53 29.58
C ILE A 639 20.75 -33.74 28.46
N THR A 640 20.77 -34.30 27.26
CA THR A 640 21.29 -33.60 26.07
C THR A 640 20.67 -34.16 24.78
N PHE A 641 20.53 -33.27 23.79
CA PHE A 641 20.34 -33.59 22.37
C PHE A 641 21.73 -33.78 21.73
N GLU A 642 22.28 -34.97 21.72
CA GLU A 642 23.69 -35.25 21.49
C GLU A 642 24.29 -34.56 20.27
N GLN A 643 23.62 -34.48 19.16
CA GLN A 643 24.11 -33.88 17.92
C GLN A 643 23.30 -32.67 17.44
N SER A 644 22.65 -31.94 18.35
CA SER A 644 22.04 -30.67 18.05
C SER A 644 23.01 -29.53 18.35
N TYR A 645 23.60 -28.92 17.32
CA TYR A 645 24.54 -27.80 17.43
C TYR A 645 23.89 -26.46 17.11
N GLY A 646 22.64 -26.46 16.73
CA GLY A 646 21.77 -25.28 16.59
C GLY A 646 20.94 -25.07 17.85
N GLY A 647 20.30 -23.90 17.97
CA GLY A 647 19.41 -23.63 19.09
C GLY A 647 18.22 -24.61 19.10
N VAL A 648 17.89 -25.13 20.29
CA VAL A 648 16.68 -25.93 20.55
C VAL A 648 15.67 -25.04 21.26
N ASP A 649 14.49 -24.83 20.69
CA ASP A 649 13.41 -24.13 21.36
C ASP A 649 12.09 -24.90 21.20
N GLY A 650 11.21 -24.76 22.19
CA GLY A 650 9.96 -25.53 22.27
C GLY A 650 10.01 -26.61 23.34
N ASP A 651 8.87 -26.90 23.95
CA ASP A 651 8.69 -27.88 25.02
C ASP A 651 8.31 -29.29 24.50
N SER A 652 8.25 -29.46 23.17
CA SER A 652 7.73 -30.67 22.50
C SER A 652 8.61 -31.93 22.70
N ALA A 653 9.78 -31.82 23.32
CA ALA A 653 10.66 -32.92 23.66
C ALA A 653 10.53 -33.38 25.12
N SER A 654 9.78 -32.68 25.97
CA SER A 654 9.76 -32.96 27.42
C SER A 654 9.25 -34.36 27.76
N MET A 655 8.40 -34.99 26.98
CA MET A 655 8.02 -36.40 27.12
C MET A 655 9.18 -37.33 26.77
N ALA A 656 9.95 -37.03 25.72
CA ALA A 656 11.13 -37.83 25.33
C ALA A 656 12.23 -37.78 26.40
N GLU A 657 12.53 -36.59 26.90
CA GLU A 657 13.48 -36.33 27.97
C GLU A 657 13.09 -37.08 29.24
N PHE A 658 11.81 -37.01 29.65
CA PHE A 658 11.31 -37.74 30.79
C PHE A 658 11.48 -39.27 30.63
N CYS A 659 11.15 -39.85 29.49
CA CYS A 659 11.32 -41.27 29.22
C CYS A 659 12.81 -41.67 29.24
N ALA A 660 13.73 -40.83 28.76
CA ALA A 660 15.15 -41.06 28.83
C ALA A 660 15.65 -41.07 30.29
N VAL A 661 15.21 -40.11 31.12
CA VAL A 661 15.56 -40.01 32.54
C VAL A 661 15.03 -41.23 33.34
N VAL A 662 13.78 -41.63 33.12
CA VAL A 662 13.18 -42.79 33.80
C VAL A 662 13.89 -44.08 33.42
N SER A 663 14.27 -44.26 32.15
CA SER A 663 15.12 -45.37 31.69
C SER A 663 16.48 -45.36 32.39
N ALA A 664 17.14 -44.21 32.52
CA ALA A 664 18.39 -44.07 33.21
C ALA A 664 18.27 -44.40 34.70
N PHE A 665 17.19 -44.03 35.39
CA PHE A 665 16.92 -44.38 36.79
C PHE A 665 16.64 -45.85 36.99
N SER A 666 15.72 -46.38 36.21
CA SER A 666 15.29 -47.79 36.30
C SER A 666 16.33 -48.74 35.76
N LYS A 667 17.31 -48.29 34.94
CA LYS A 667 18.18 -49.15 34.12
C LYS A 667 17.39 -50.14 33.26
N GLN A 668 16.22 -49.75 32.85
CA GLN A 668 15.45 -50.52 31.89
C GLN A 668 15.61 -49.86 30.50
N PRO A 669 15.93 -50.63 29.49
CA PRO A 669 16.16 -50.07 28.17
C PRO A 669 14.86 -49.61 27.53
N ASN A 670 14.97 -48.56 26.73
CA ASN A 670 13.91 -48.09 25.83
C ASN A 670 14.13 -48.68 24.44
N ARG A 671 13.04 -49.11 23.80
CA ARG A 671 13.01 -49.47 22.38
C ARG A 671 13.44 -48.29 21.51
N GLN A 672 14.34 -48.52 20.56
CA GLN A 672 14.87 -47.48 19.66
C GLN A 672 14.14 -47.44 18.31
N ASP A 673 13.28 -48.42 18.02
CA ASP A 673 12.38 -48.45 16.86
C ASP A 673 11.16 -47.51 17.05
N ILE A 674 11.01 -46.91 18.22
CA ILE A 674 9.97 -45.92 18.54
C ILE A 674 10.59 -44.56 18.72
N ALA A 675 9.94 -43.56 18.07
CA ALA A 675 10.19 -42.16 18.35
C ALA A 675 9.02 -41.52 19.11
N ILE A 676 9.22 -40.43 19.79
CA ILE A 676 8.19 -39.72 20.54
C ILE A 676 8.31 -38.24 20.35
N THR A 677 7.17 -37.58 20.26
CA THR A 677 7.06 -36.12 20.38
C THR A 677 5.85 -35.74 21.20
N GLY A 678 5.97 -34.75 22.04
CA GLY A 678 4.88 -34.26 22.86
C GLY A 678 5.41 -33.42 24.02
N SER A 679 4.67 -32.37 24.36
CA SER A 679 4.85 -31.63 25.62
C SER A 679 4.08 -32.31 26.74
N MET A 680 4.49 -32.12 27.98
CA MET A 680 3.80 -32.59 29.16
C MET A 680 3.62 -31.49 30.19
N ASN A 681 2.57 -31.59 31.01
CA ASN A 681 2.39 -30.72 32.16
C ASN A 681 2.99 -31.34 33.45
N GLN A 682 2.89 -30.62 34.57
CA GLN A 682 3.42 -31.07 35.87
C GLN A 682 2.71 -32.31 36.47
N PHE A 683 1.64 -32.81 35.84
CA PHE A 683 0.91 -33.99 36.23
C PHE A 683 1.22 -35.19 35.32
N GLY A 684 2.05 -35.03 34.28
CA GLY A 684 2.37 -36.05 33.30
C GLY A 684 1.39 -36.16 32.13
N GLU A 685 0.38 -35.30 32.06
CA GLU A 685 -0.59 -35.27 30.96
C GLU A 685 0.05 -34.75 29.68
N SER A 686 -0.22 -35.41 28.56
CA SER A 686 0.32 -35.03 27.25
C SER A 686 -0.35 -33.77 26.71
N GLN A 687 0.43 -32.87 26.11
CA GLN A 687 -0.04 -31.64 25.53
C GLN A 687 0.30 -31.56 24.03
N PRO A 688 -0.54 -30.89 23.19
CA PRO A 688 -0.35 -30.83 21.75
C PRO A 688 0.90 -30.05 21.37
N ILE A 689 1.48 -30.41 20.23
CA ILE A 689 2.68 -29.78 19.66
C ILE A 689 2.47 -29.38 18.20
N GLY A 690 3.33 -28.49 17.70
CA GLY A 690 3.33 -28.10 16.29
C GLY A 690 4.14 -29.05 15.41
N GLY A 691 3.77 -29.10 14.11
CA GLY A 691 4.51 -29.82 13.09
C GLY A 691 4.43 -31.35 13.24
N VAL A 692 3.34 -31.89 13.80
CA VAL A 692 3.19 -33.33 14.07
C VAL A 692 3.30 -34.16 12.79
N ASN A 693 2.76 -33.68 11.68
CA ASN A 693 2.84 -34.36 10.40
C ASN A 693 4.28 -34.48 9.92
N GLU A 694 5.01 -33.38 9.90
CA GLU A 694 6.41 -33.31 9.48
C GLU A 694 7.30 -34.19 10.36
N LYS A 695 7.05 -34.18 11.66
CA LYS A 695 7.78 -35.00 12.64
C LYS A 695 7.62 -36.52 12.38
N ILE A 696 6.37 -36.95 12.15
CA ILE A 696 6.09 -38.35 11.82
C ILE A 696 6.74 -38.74 10.49
N GLU A 697 6.56 -37.87 9.46
CA GLU A 697 7.10 -38.10 8.12
C GLU A 697 8.62 -38.17 8.12
N GLY A 698 9.29 -37.30 8.90
CA GLY A 698 10.74 -37.29 9.01
C GLY A 698 11.30 -38.58 9.69
N PHE A 699 10.64 -39.11 10.72
CA PHE A 699 11.05 -40.38 11.31
C PHE A 699 10.79 -41.56 10.38
N PHE A 700 9.65 -41.57 9.69
CA PHE A 700 9.36 -42.59 8.69
C PHE A 700 10.43 -42.61 7.59
N ASP A 701 10.82 -41.49 7.06
CA ASP A 701 11.87 -41.37 6.04
C ASP A 701 13.22 -41.90 6.53
N VAL A 702 13.57 -41.65 7.80
CA VAL A 702 14.81 -42.23 8.42
C VAL A 702 14.69 -43.72 8.60
N CYS A 703 13.50 -44.25 8.95
CA CYS A 703 13.25 -45.72 9.00
C CYS A 703 13.43 -46.36 7.63
N GLU A 704 12.96 -45.73 6.56
CA GLU A 704 13.16 -46.21 5.17
C GLU A 704 14.67 -46.27 4.84
N ILE A 705 15.44 -45.25 5.21
CA ILE A 705 16.88 -45.16 4.95
C ILE A 705 17.65 -46.24 5.72
N LYS A 706 17.32 -46.46 7.00
CA LYS A 706 18.07 -47.36 7.90
C LYS A 706 17.61 -48.85 7.79
N GLY A 707 16.49 -49.11 7.19
CA GLY A 707 15.84 -50.39 7.08
C GLY A 707 14.57 -50.45 7.90
N ARG A 708 13.44 -50.53 7.17
CA ARG A 708 12.12 -50.58 7.79
C ARG A 708 11.82 -51.95 8.38
N SER A 709 11.22 -51.96 9.58
CA SER A 709 10.65 -53.10 10.23
C SER A 709 9.17 -52.85 10.48
N ASN A 710 8.38 -53.90 10.82
CA ASN A 710 6.96 -53.72 11.13
C ASN A 710 6.71 -53.22 12.56
N GLU A 711 7.74 -53.06 13.36
CA GLU A 711 7.68 -52.65 14.78
C GLU A 711 7.84 -51.13 14.97
N GLN A 712 8.39 -50.47 13.98
CA GLN A 712 8.72 -49.03 14.05
C GLN A 712 7.46 -48.17 14.13
N GLY A 713 7.60 -47.02 14.85
CA GLY A 713 6.48 -46.09 14.95
C GLY A 713 6.76 -44.84 15.74
N VAL A 714 5.72 -44.03 15.90
CA VAL A 714 5.80 -42.73 16.58
C VAL A 714 4.69 -42.62 17.64
N ILE A 715 5.09 -42.12 18.82
CA ILE A 715 4.17 -41.74 19.89
C ILE A 715 3.88 -40.24 19.79
N ILE A 716 2.58 -39.89 19.80
CA ILE A 716 2.11 -38.48 19.73
C ILE A 716 1.08 -38.22 20.83
N PRO A 717 0.85 -36.93 21.22
CA PRO A 717 -0.28 -36.57 22.06
C PRO A 717 -1.61 -36.86 21.35
N ARG A 718 -2.60 -37.42 22.08
CA ARG A 718 -3.95 -37.63 21.53
C ARG A 718 -4.59 -36.36 21.00
N SER A 719 -4.32 -35.26 21.64
CA SER A 719 -4.78 -33.94 21.21
C SER A 719 -4.29 -33.53 19.80
N ASN A 720 -3.24 -34.18 19.27
CA ASN A 720 -2.76 -33.93 17.90
C ASN A 720 -3.40 -34.82 16.81
N VAL A 721 -4.28 -35.72 17.15
CA VAL A 721 -4.89 -36.64 16.16
C VAL A 721 -5.66 -35.87 15.09
N HIS A 722 -6.38 -34.81 15.47
CA HIS A 722 -7.13 -33.98 14.53
C HIS A 722 -6.24 -33.15 13.59
N ASN A 723 -4.94 -33.03 13.88
CA ASN A 723 -3.97 -32.32 13.03
C ASN A 723 -3.36 -33.19 11.93
N LEU A 724 -3.62 -34.48 11.96
CA LEU A 724 -2.96 -35.44 11.07
C LEU A 724 -3.54 -35.37 9.63
N MET A 725 -2.67 -35.13 8.69
CA MET A 725 -2.93 -35.23 7.23
C MET A 725 -1.66 -35.76 6.57
N LEU A 726 -1.32 -37.02 6.88
CA LEU A 726 -0.04 -37.63 6.53
C LEU A 726 0.08 -37.95 5.04
N ARG A 727 1.31 -38.14 4.57
CA ARG A 727 1.59 -38.62 3.22
C ARG A 727 0.96 -40.00 2.98
N SER A 728 0.55 -40.21 1.72
CA SER A 728 -0.15 -41.45 1.33
C SER A 728 0.67 -42.73 1.49
N ASP A 729 2.00 -42.67 1.40
CA ASP A 729 2.92 -43.76 1.65
C ASP A 729 2.89 -44.23 3.10
N ILE A 730 2.87 -43.28 4.05
CA ILE A 730 2.77 -43.56 5.47
C ILE A 730 1.39 -44.18 5.82
N VAL A 731 0.32 -43.59 5.31
CA VAL A 731 -1.04 -44.10 5.51
C VAL A 731 -1.13 -45.56 5.03
N LYS A 732 -0.55 -45.87 3.86
CA LYS A 732 -0.50 -47.28 3.33
C LYS A 732 0.39 -48.17 4.17
N ALA A 733 1.51 -47.69 4.71
CA ALA A 733 2.37 -48.47 5.58
C ALA A 733 1.66 -48.81 6.90
N VAL A 734 0.90 -47.89 7.47
CA VAL A 734 0.09 -48.15 8.67
C VAL A 734 -1.05 -49.12 8.35
N GLU A 735 -1.72 -49.02 7.21
CA GLU A 735 -2.77 -49.94 6.76
C GLU A 735 -2.27 -51.39 6.67
N LYS A 736 -1.04 -51.56 6.16
CA LYS A 736 -0.40 -52.88 6.04
C LYS A 736 0.19 -53.37 7.35
N GLY A 737 0.22 -52.57 8.40
CA GLY A 737 0.88 -52.92 9.67
C GLY A 737 2.40 -52.82 9.65
N GLU A 738 2.96 -52.10 8.69
CA GLU A 738 4.42 -51.89 8.48
C GLU A 738 4.96 -50.66 9.23
N PHE A 739 4.11 -49.84 9.82
CA PHE A 739 4.45 -48.66 10.62
C PHE A 739 3.33 -48.42 11.66
N ASN A 740 3.69 -47.83 12.80
CA ASN A 740 2.76 -47.66 13.91
C ASN A 740 2.69 -46.21 14.36
N ILE A 741 1.50 -45.72 14.72
CA ILE A 741 1.31 -44.43 15.35
C ILE A 741 0.44 -44.65 16.59
N TRP A 742 0.95 -44.24 17.75
CA TRP A 742 0.22 -44.37 19.02
C TRP A 742 -0.13 -42.94 19.52
N ALA A 743 -1.36 -42.79 19.95
CA ALA A 743 -1.85 -41.59 20.59
C ALA A 743 -2.02 -41.80 22.09
N ILE A 744 -1.37 -40.99 22.89
CA ILE A 744 -1.35 -41.09 24.35
C ILE A 744 -1.92 -39.84 25.03
N ASP A 745 -2.50 -40.04 26.20
CA ASP A 745 -3.01 -38.98 27.07
C ASP A 745 -2.04 -38.65 28.22
N HIS A 746 -1.18 -39.63 28.58
CA HIS A 746 -0.26 -39.48 29.72
C HIS A 746 1.11 -40.10 29.42
N VAL A 747 2.18 -39.53 29.94
CA VAL A 747 3.56 -39.98 29.68
C VAL A 747 3.87 -41.36 30.20
N THR A 748 3.10 -41.87 31.17
CA THR A 748 3.20 -43.25 31.63
C THR A 748 2.89 -44.29 30.54
N GLU A 749 1.98 -43.98 29.63
CA GLU A 749 1.68 -44.82 28.47
C GLU A 749 2.88 -44.92 27.51
N ALA A 750 3.67 -43.80 27.37
CA ALA A 750 4.90 -43.83 26.59
C ALA A 750 5.95 -44.76 27.23
N ILE A 751 6.09 -44.77 28.57
CA ILE A 751 7.00 -45.68 29.28
C ILE A 751 6.61 -47.11 28.99
N GLU A 752 5.34 -47.44 29.02
CA GLU A 752 4.85 -48.80 28.72
C GLU A 752 5.18 -49.23 27.28
N LEU A 753 5.01 -48.33 26.31
CA LEU A 753 5.36 -48.61 24.92
C LEU A 753 6.87 -48.82 24.73
N PHE A 754 7.69 -48.02 25.39
CA PHE A 754 9.16 -48.10 25.29
C PHE A 754 9.73 -49.31 25.95
N THR A 755 9.17 -49.77 27.09
CA THR A 755 9.80 -50.78 27.94
C THR A 755 9.07 -52.13 27.93
N GLY A 756 7.84 -52.17 27.39
CA GLY A 756 6.97 -53.33 27.46
C GLY A 756 6.46 -53.68 28.88
N LYS A 757 6.70 -52.77 29.86
CA LYS A 757 6.28 -52.97 31.26
C LYS A 757 5.41 -51.83 31.72
N PRO A 758 4.41 -52.08 32.60
CA PRO A 758 3.59 -50.98 33.14
C PRO A 758 4.45 -49.96 33.90
N ALA A 759 4.10 -48.67 33.76
CA ALA A 759 4.77 -47.62 34.48
C ALA A 759 4.61 -47.73 35.99
N GLY A 760 3.44 -48.07 36.44
CA GLY A 760 3.07 -48.24 37.84
C GLY A 760 2.26 -47.12 38.43
N GLU A 761 1.30 -47.41 39.30
CA GLU A 761 0.51 -46.42 40.07
C GLU A 761 1.00 -46.41 41.51
N ALA A 762 1.10 -45.19 42.09
CA ALA A 762 1.51 -44.99 43.48
C ALA A 762 0.44 -45.49 44.44
N SER A 763 0.82 -46.20 45.51
CA SER A 763 -0.07 -46.42 46.65
C SER A 763 -0.29 -45.11 47.42
N ASP A 764 -1.25 -45.13 48.38
CA ASP A 764 -1.51 -43.99 49.26
C ASP A 764 -0.23 -43.54 50.03
N GLU A 765 0.69 -44.46 50.28
CA GLU A 765 1.98 -44.21 50.96
C GLU A 765 3.06 -43.68 49.99
N GLY A 766 2.77 -43.56 48.71
CA GLY A 766 3.71 -43.08 47.65
C GLY A 766 4.69 -44.15 47.20
N SER A 767 4.44 -45.45 47.43
CA SER A 767 5.23 -46.56 46.94
C SER A 767 4.64 -47.13 45.64
N TYR A 768 5.54 -47.61 44.74
CA TYR A 768 5.17 -48.22 43.50
C TYR A 768 5.36 -49.74 43.53
N PRO A 769 4.55 -50.55 42.85
CA PRO A 769 4.76 -52.02 42.73
C PRO A 769 6.13 -52.30 42.11
N ILE A 770 6.85 -53.27 42.66
CA ILE A 770 8.25 -53.53 42.31
C ILE A 770 8.47 -54.12 40.92
N ASP A 771 7.48 -54.62 40.33
CA ASP A 771 7.42 -55.19 38.94
C ASP A 771 7.17 -54.10 37.90
N THR A 772 6.89 -52.85 38.31
CA THR A 772 6.66 -51.70 37.43
C THR A 772 7.92 -50.87 37.26
N ILE A 773 7.95 -50.04 36.19
CA ILE A 773 9.13 -49.19 35.90
C ILE A 773 9.39 -48.19 37.01
N PHE A 774 8.38 -47.52 37.55
CA PHE A 774 8.53 -46.57 38.66
C PHE A 774 8.91 -47.31 39.96
N GLY A 775 8.41 -48.51 40.21
CA GLY A 775 8.80 -49.34 41.34
C GLY A 775 10.29 -49.79 41.26
N ILE A 776 10.74 -50.24 40.10
CA ILE A 776 12.15 -50.56 39.84
C ILE A 776 13.05 -49.35 40.07
N ALA A 777 12.66 -48.17 39.49
CA ALA A 777 13.39 -46.89 39.66
C ALA A 777 13.43 -46.47 41.14
N GLN A 778 12.29 -46.52 41.85
CA GLN A 778 12.20 -46.18 43.29
C GLN A 778 13.04 -47.13 44.16
N ALA A 779 13.04 -48.41 43.88
CA ALA A 779 13.86 -49.38 44.64
C ALA A 779 15.36 -49.08 44.49
N LYS A 780 15.81 -48.71 43.23
CA LYS A 780 17.21 -48.33 42.98
C LYS A 780 17.59 -47.02 43.68
N LEU A 781 16.71 -46.02 43.62
CA LEU A 781 16.93 -44.74 44.31
C LEU A 781 16.98 -44.92 45.81
N ASN A 782 16.15 -45.79 46.41
CA ASN A 782 16.16 -46.09 47.81
C ASN A 782 17.44 -46.84 48.24
N ALA A 783 17.98 -47.70 47.40
CA ALA A 783 19.26 -48.34 47.63
C ALA A 783 20.46 -47.37 47.66
N LEU A 784 20.43 -46.31 46.93
CA LEU A 784 21.43 -45.26 46.90
C LEU A 784 21.32 -44.29 48.10
N ARG A 785 20.20 -44.27 48.80
CA ARG A 785 19.96 -43.45 50.00
C ARG A 785 20.54 -44.08 51.26
N LYS A 786 20.84 -45.34 51.19
CA LYS A 786 21.50 -46.13 52.31
C LYS A 786 23.02 -45.98 52.20
#